data_da3bd7f6d5241d59e1cb2f9665341b9c
#
_entry.id   da3bd7f6d5241d59e1cb2f9665341b9c
#
_cell.length_a   1.000
_cell.length_b   1.000
_cell.length_c   1.000
_cell.angle_alpha   90.00
_cell.angle_beta   90.00
_cell.angle_gamma   90.00
#
_symmetry.space_group_name_H-M   'P 1'
#
loop_
_entity.id
_entity.type
_entity.pdbx_description
1 polymer ?
#
loop_
_entity_poly.entity_id
_entity_poly.type
_entity_poly.pdbx_seq_one_letter_code
_entity_poly.pdbx_strand_id
1 'polypeptide(L)'
;MLALKTRNGIVFSPHPRAKKCTIAAAKIVLDAAVAAGAPEGIIGWIENPTMPLSNALMHHPHINLILATGGPGMVKAAYSSGKPALGVGAGNTPAVIDATADIKMAVSSIIMSKTFDNGMICASEQSVIVEEPVYEKVKAEFIARGCHFVTGKDRKKLAETIVVNGKLNSGIVGQSACKIAEMAGIKVPAGTKILIAEASEVNDEEVFAREKLSPVLAFYRAKDFNQAVELARSLILYGGAGHTSVLYTDESNEEHIDIFKDMPTARTLINIPSSQGAIGDVYNFKLAPSLTLGCGSWGGNSVSENIGVKHLMNVKSVAERRENMYWYKVPQKIYFKRGALSQALAELSGKQRAYIITDKTMEQLGHVRSVADVLEGLNIKFRVFSNVLPDPNISNVQEALAIANSWQPDIIIGLGGGSAMDEAKMVWLLYENPDTSFEDIAMRFMDIRKRIYAAPPLGKKATMVAIPTTSGTGSEVTPFTIITDEKTGTKYAITDYALTPDMAIIDPEFVLGMPKKLTAWSGLDVLTHAIEAYTSVYSTNFTEGQALEAARLVFKYLEKSYSLGAKDINAREKMHYAATIAGMAFANAFLGLCHSMAHKLGAMYHVPHGLANALLLTYVIEFNATDKPTKQGLFPQYKYPFVKGRYAKIVDFLLPHNNLGDDKDAKVEKLIEMITDLKNRLDIPKSLKEYGIPEKEFLDNLDKLSELAFDDQCTGGNARYPLISEIKDLYLKAYYGEPVKHKAD
;
A
#
# COMPACT_ATOMS: atom_id res chain seq x y z
N MET A 1 -1.33 -32.69 -18.29
CA MET A 1 -2.45 -31.72 -18.28
C MET A 1 -1.99 -30.27 -18.06
N LEU A 2 -1.25 -29.94 -16.96
CA LEU A 2 -0.79 -28.56 -16.71
C LEU A 2 0.06 -28.01 -17.86
N ALA A 3 1.03 -28.76 -18.37
CA ALA A 3 1.86 -28.34 -19.50
C ALA A 3 1.02 -27.98 -20.73
N LEU A 4 0.05 -28.82 -21.11
CA LEU A 4 -0.83 -28.55 -22.24
C LEU A 4 -1.68 -27.31 -22.03
N LYS A 5 -2.24 -27.10 -20.82
CA LYS A 5 -3.01 -25.88 -20.49
C LYS A 5 -2.18 -24.59 -20.64
N THR A 6 -0.87 -24.68 -20.46
CA THR A 6 0.06 -23.55 -20.56
C THR A 6 0.81 -23.52 -21.90
N ARG A 7 0.43 -24.33 -22.84
CA ARG A 7 1.03 -24.45 -24.19
C ARG A 7 2.51 -24.82 -24.17
N ASN A 8 2.91 -25.62 -23.16
CA ASN A 8 4.25 -26.17 -23.06
C ASN A 8 4.31 -27.60 -23.56
N GLY A 9 5.40 -27.97 -24.24
CA GLY A 9 5.76 -29.34 -24.44
C GLY A 9 6.27 -29.99 -23.13
N ILE A 10 6.14 -31.30 -22.99
CA ILE A 10 6.60 -32.01 -21.80
C ILE A 10 7.30 -33.32 -22.21
N VAL A 11 8.40 -33.61 -21.52
CA VAL A 11 9.11 -34.92 -21.65
C VAL A 11 9.12 -35.60 -20.29
N PHE A 12 8.57 -36.81 -20.22
CA PHE A 12 8.57 -37.63 -19.01
C PHE A 12 9.81 -38.48 -18.88
N SER A 13 10.42 -38.50 -17.71
CA SER A 13 11.35 -39.53 -17.26
C SER A 13 10.65 -40.38 -16.21
N PRO A 14 9.94 -41.45 -16.59
CA PRO A 14 9.13 -42.21 -15.66
C PRO A 14 9.99 -43.03 -14.68
N HIS A 15 9.42 -43.29 -13.49
CA HIS A 15 10.06 -44.23 -12.55
C HIS A 15 10.17 -45.63 -13.19
N PRO A 16 11.31 -46.37 -13.11
CA PRO A 16 11.51 -47.65 -13.78
C PRO A 16 10.40 -48.68 -13.51
N ARG A 17 9.87 -48.75 -12.30
CA ARG A 17 8.77 -49.65 -11.93
C ARG A 17 7.41 -49.28 -12.48
N ALA A 18 7.18 -47.96 -12.71
CA ALA A 18 5.91 -47.41 -13.20
C ALA A 18 5.94 -47.03 -14.68
N LYS A 19 7.05 -47.33 -15.40
CA LYS A 19 7.24 -46.84 -16.76
C LYS A 19 6.10 -47.21 -17.71
N LYS A 20 5.60 -48.46 -17.65
CA LYS A 20 4.52 -48.92 -18.52
C LYS A 20 3.23 -48.13 -18.31
N CYS A 21 2.82 -47.90 -17.05
CA CYS A 21 1.62 -47.13 -16.72
C CYS A 21 1.78 -45.66 -17.08
N THR A 22 2.94 -45.07 -16.78
CA THR A 22 3.21 -43.64 -17.07
C THR A 22 3.20 -43.40 -18.59
N ILE A 23 3.84 -44.27 -19.37
CA ILE A 23 3.88 -44.14 -20.84
C ILE A 23 2.49 -44.37 -21.44
N ALA A 24 1.73 -45.36 -20.97
CA ALA A 24 0.37 -45.57 -21.45
C ALA A 24 -0.54 -44.36 -21.17
N ALA A 25 -0.48 -43.79 -19.98
CA ALA A 25 -1.22 -42.60 -19.63
C ALA A 25 -0.80 -41.38 -20.46
N ALA A 26 0.51 -41.17 -20.65
CA ALA A 26 1.04 -40.10 -21.50
C ALA A 26 0.57 -40.25 -22.95
N LYS A 27 0.54 -41.46 -23.48
CA LYS A 27 0.06 -41.75 -24.84
C LYS A 27 -1.43 -41.44 -25.00
N ILE A 28 -2.27 -41.86 -24.07
CA ILE A 28 -3.72 -41.52 -24.10
C ILE A 28 -3.93 -40.00 -24.15
N VAL A 29 -3.18 -39.25 -23.33
CA VAL A 29 -3.28 -37.80 -23.32
C VAL A 29 -2.74 -37.17 -24.61
N LEU A 30 -1.64 -37.70 -25.15
CA LEU A 30 -1.07 -37.27 -26.44
C LEU A 30 -2.07 -37.51 -27.58
N ASP A 31 -2.61 -38.73 -27.70
CA ASP A 31 -3.55 -39.11 -28.77
C ASP A 31 -4.79 -38.20 -28.74
N ALA A 32 -5.33 -37.91 -27.53
CA ALA A 32 -6.46 -36.99 -27.36
C ALA A 32 -6.09 -35.54 -27.71
N ALA A 33 -4.89 -35.08 -27.35
CA ALA A 33 -4.43 -33.73 -27.66
C ALA A 33 -4.21 -33.55 -29.17
N VAL A 34 -3.59 -34.52 -29.86
CA VAL A 34 -3.39 -34.50 -31.30
C VAL A 34 -4.71 -34.53 -32.06
N ALA A 35 -5.66 -35.39 -31.63
CA ALA A 35 -7.03 -35.41 -32.18
C ALA A 35 -7.76 -34.09 -32.03
N ALA A 36 -7.42 -33.29 -31.01
CA ALA A 36 -7.93 -31.91 -30.79
C ALA A 36 -7.09 -30.82 -31.48
N GLY A 37 -6.12 -31.18 -32.33
CA GLY A 37 -5.31 -30.25 -33.12
C GLY A 37 -3.99 -29.82 -32.47
N ALA A 38 -3.52 -30.48 -31.42
CA ALA A 38 -2.20 -30.21 -30.88
C ALA A 38 -1.09 -30.78 -31.79
N PRO A 39 0.11 -30.18 -31.80
CA PRO A 39 1.24 -30.74 -32.58
C PRO A 39 1.62 -32.15 -32.13
N GLU A 40 1.96 -33.00 -33.11
CA GLU A 40 2.60 -34.28 -32.82
C GLU A 40 3.90 -34.05 -32.03
N GLY A 41 4.16 -34.90 -31.04
CA GLY A 41 5.36 -34.76 -30.22
C GLY A 41 5.30 -33.73 -29.09
N ILE A 42 4.14 -33.09 -28.83
CA ILE A 42 3.98 -32.16 -27.66
C ILE A 42 4.18 -32.88 -26.33
N ILE A 43 4.00 -34.16 -26.27
CA ILE A 43 4.32 -35.03 -25.12
C ILE A 43 5.31 -36.08 -25.54
N GLY A 44 6.46 -36.13 -24.89
CA GLY A 44 7.49 -37.16 -25.09
C GLY A 44 7.77 -37.91 -23.79
N TRP A 45 8.51 -39.03 -23.90
CA TRP A 45 8.96 -39.82 -22.75
C TRP A 45 10.23 -40.62 -23.05
N ILE A 46 10.94 -40.96 -21.97
CA ILE A 46 12.06 -41.89 -22.03
C ILE A 46 11.52 -43.33 -21.88
N GLU A 47 11.66 -44.18 -22.90
CA GLU A 47 11.12 -45.54 -22.86
C GLU A 47 11.85 -46.43 -21.83
N ASN A 48 13.17 -46.28 -21.73
CA ASN A 48 13.99 -47.00 -20.77
C ASN A 48 14.72 -46.04 -19.85
N PRO A 49 14.04 -45.52 -18.80
CA PRO A 49 14.63 -44.54 -17.92
C PRO A 49 15.78 -45.10 -17.10
N THR A 50 16.89 -44.39 -17.15
CA THR A 50 18.10 -44.67 -16.34
C THR A 50 18.55 -43.35 -15.71
N MET A 51 19.36 -43.44 -14.64
CA MET A 51 19.90 -42.23 -14.00
C MET A 51 20.73 -41.37 -14.97
N PRO A 52 21.62 -41.92 -15.82
CA PRO A 52 22.33 -41.15 -16.83
C PRO A 52 21.40 -40.43 -17.82
N LEU A 53 20.36 -41.10 -18.31
CA LEU A 53 19.40 -40.48 -19.25
C LEU A 53 18.56 -39.40 -18.58
N SER A 54 18.12 -39.61 -17.33
CA SER A 54 17.38 -38.58 -16.57
C SER A 54 18.28 -37.38 -16.32
N ASN A 55 19.55 -37.59 -16.00
CA ASN A 55 20.52 -36.50 -15.85
C ASN A 55 20.75 -35.75 -17.17
N ALA A 56 20.95 -36.47 -18.29
CA ALA A 56 21.08 -35.84 -19.60
C ALA A 56 19.87 -34.99 -19.96
N LEU A 57 18.66 -35.49 -19.67
CA LEU A 57 17.42 -34.73 -19.88
C LEU A 57 17.40 -33.45 -19.04
N MET A 58 17.73 -33.50 -17.74
CA MET A 58 17.76 -32.35 -16.86
C MET A 58 18.75 -31.26 -17.31
N HIS A 59 19.86 -31.62 -17.94
CA HIS A 59 20.87 -30.68 -18.46
C HIS A 59 20.66 -30.30 -19.92
N HIS A 60 19.68 -30.89 -20.60
CA HIS A 60 19.48 -30.63 -22.03
C HIS A 60 19.14 -29.16 -22.33
N PRO A 61 19.76 -28.50 -23.33
CA PRO A 61 19.60 -27.07 -23.59
C PRO A 61 18.12 -26.66 -23.86
N HIS A 62 17.31 -27.54 -24.44
CA HIS A 62 15.89 -27.26 -24.73
C HIS A 62 14.94 -27.55 -23.57
N ILE A 63 15.44 -27.97 -22.41
CA ILE A 63 14.62 -28.05 -21.17
C ILE A 63 14.76 -26.74 -20.44
N ASN A 64 13.64 -26.01 -20.30
CA ASN A 64 13.58 -24.70 -19.65
C ASN A 64 13.12 -24.78 -18.19
N LEU A 65 12.38 -25.83 -17.84
CA LEU A 65 11.84 -26.02 -16.48
C LEU A 65 11.82 -27.52 -16.16
N ILE A 66 12.26 -27.84 -14.96
CA ILE A 66 12.22 -29.23 -14.44
C ILE A 66 11.12 -29.31 -13.37
N LEU A 67 10.24 -30.29 -13.51
CA LEU A 67 9.24 -30.63 -12.49
C LEU A 67 9.65 -31.97 -11.88
N ALA A 68 10.25 -31.94 -10.69
CA ALA A 68 10.83 -33.14 -10.05
C ALA A 68 9.96 -33.58 -8.86
N THR A 69 9.35 -34.75 -9.01
CA THR A 69 8.63 -35.44 -7.92
C THR A 69 9.35 -36.74 -7.60
N GLY A 70 9.91 -36.86 -6.41
CA GLY A 70 10.66 -38.05 -6.02
C GLY A 70 11.41 -37.90 -4.71
N GLY A 71 12.25 -38.90 -4.39
CA GLY A 71 13.04 -38.85 -3.17
C GLY A 71 14.07 -37.69 -3.16
N PRO A 72 14.66 -37.37 -1.98
CA PRO A 72 15.54 -36.22 -1.79
C PRO A 72 16.70 -36.14 -2.80
N GLY A 73 17.24 -37.30 -3.22
CA GLY A 73 18.31 -37.36 -4.21
C GLY A 73 17.91 -36.82 -5.59
N MET A 74 16.71 -37.14 -6.06
CA MET A 74 16.18 -36.64 -7.35
C MET A 74 15.92 -35.14 -7.30
N VAL A 75 15.33 -34.70 -6.22
CA VAL A 75 15.05 -33.25 -6.00
C VAL A 75 16.37 -32.47 -5.96
N LYS A 76 17.37 -32.96 -5.23
CA LYS A 76 18.71 -32.38 -5.19
C LYS A 76 19.36 -32.32 -6.57
N ALA A 77 19.27 -33.41 -7.36
CA ALA A 77 19.80 -33.43 -8.72
C ALA A 77 19.10 -32.40 -9.63
N ALA A 78 17.79 -32.28 -9.54
CA ALA A 78 17.03 -31.27 -10.29
C ALA A 78 17.49 -29.83 -9.95
N TYR A 79 17.59 -29.48 -8.68
CA TYR A 79 18.08 -28.17 -8.26
C TYR A 79 19.57 -27.91 -8.60
N SER A 80 20.38 -28.97 -8.67
CA SER A 80 21.81 -28.87 -9.02
C SER A 80 22.07 -28.87 -10.53
N SER A 81 21.02 -28.98 -11.37
CA SER A 81 21.17 -29.05 -12.84
C SER A 81 21.50 -27.70 -13.49
N GLY A 82 21.42 -26.59 -12.76
CA GLY A 82 21.55 -25.22 -13.31
C GLY A 82 20.33 -24.74 -14.09
N LYS A 83 19.23 -25.51 -14.09
CA LYS A 83 17.93 -25.12 -14.69
C LYS A 83 16.93 -24.72 -13.63
N PRO A 84 15.96 -23.83 -13.96
CA PRO A 84 14.79 -23.63 -13.11
C PRO A 84 14.14 -24.98 -12.78
N ALA A 85 13.88 -25.23 -11.50
CA ALA A 85 13.31 -26.50 -11.06
C ALA A 85 12.23 -26.27 -9.99
N LEU A 86 11.16 -27.05 -10.06
CA LEU A 86 10.10 -27.18 -9.10
C LEU A 86 10.19 -28.58 -8.51
N GLY A 87 10.90 -28.71 -7.41
CA GLY A 87 11.08 -29.97 -6.71
C GLY A 87 10.14 -30.09 -5.52
N VAL A 88 9.69 -31.28 -5.20
CA VAL A 88 8.91 -31.57 -4.01
C VAL A 88 9.64 -32.59 -3.14
N GLY A 89 9.69 -32.28 -1.84
CA GLY A 89 10.34 -33.10 -0.83
C GLY A 89 9.52 -34.31 -0.40
N ALA A 90 10.15 -35.16 0.45
CA ALA A 90 9.47 -36.25 1.13
C ALA A 90 8.43 -35.72 2.12
N GLY A 91 7.39 -36.49 2.39
CA GLY A 91 6.37 -36.19 3.37
C GLY A 91 6.45 -37.12 4.58
N ASN A 92 6.37 -36.57 5.78
CA ASN A 92 6.23 -37.36 7.00
C ASN A 92 5.05 -36.80 7.83
N THR A 93 3.88 -36.92 7.24
CA THR A 93 2.67 -36.26 7.73
C THR A 93 2.18 -36.85 9.06
N PRO A 94 2.15 -36.08 10.17
CA PRO A 94 1.50 -36.44 11.41
C PRO A 94 0.01 -36.08 11.37
N ALA A 95 -0.84 -36.93 11.95
CA ALA A 95 -2.23 -36.63 12.25
C ALA A 95 -2.43 -36.60 13.76
N VAL A 96 -2.80 -35.46 14.29
CA VAL A 96 -3.14 -35.27 15.70
C VAL A 96 -4.64 -35.48 15.88
N ILE A 97 -5.04 -36.28 16.88
CA ILE A 97 -6.41 -36.46 17.34
C ILE A 97 -6.49 -35.96 18.77
N ASP A 98 -7.10 -34.83 19.00
CA ASP A 98 -7.27 -34.28 20.32
C ASP A 98 -8.47 -34.88 21.09
N ALA A 99 -8.61 -34.52 22.36
CA ALA A 99 -9.67 -35.05 23.21
C ALA A 99 -11.09 -34.63 22.78
N THR A 100 -11.21 -33.57 21.95
CA THR A 100 -12.50 -33.02 21.52
C THR A 100 -12.96 -33.55 20.16
N ALA A 101 -12.08 -34.28 19.46
CA ALA A 101 -12.34 -34.76 18.10
C ALA A 101 -13.52 -35.76 17.99
N ASP A 102 -14.23 -35.71 16.87
CA ASP A 102 -15.11 -36.82 16.47
C ASP A 102 -14.23 -38.03 16.07
N ILE A 103 -14.09 -38.97 16.98
CA ILE A 103 -13.24 -40.16 16.81
C ILE A 103 -13.63 -40.97 15.57
N LYS A 104 -14.93 -41.15 15.30
CA LYS A 104 -15.39 -41.93 14.16
C LYS A 104 -15.04 -41.28 12.85
N MET A 105 -15.19 -39.96 12.74
CA MET A 105 -14.83 -39.16 11.59
C MET A 105 -13.31 -39.18 11.39
N ALA A 106 -12.54 -38.90 12.45
CA ALA A 106 -11.07 -38.86 12.40
C ALA A 106 -10.47 -40.19 11.92
N VAL A 107 -10.86 -41.33 12.56
CA VAL A 107 -10.37 -42.64 12.19
C VAL A 107 -10.82 -43.05 10.79
N SER A 108 -12.07 -42.75 10.39
CA SER A 108 -12.52 -43.01 9.03
C SER A 108 -11.74 -42.24 7.99
N SER A 109 -11.46 -40.96 8.23
CA SER A 109 -10.68 -40.09 7.36
C SER A 109 -9.24 -40.60 7.20
N ILE A 110 -8.58 -40.95 8.31
CA ILE A 110 -7.21 -41.50 8.29
C ILE A 110 -7.15 -42.81 7.52
N ILE A 111 -8.09 -43.75 7.75
CA ILE A 111 -8.13 -45.02 7.02
C ILE A 111 -8.33 -44.78 5.53
N MET A 112 -9.29 -43.94 5.15
CA MET A 112 -9.54 -43.57 3.74
C MET A 112 -8.32 -42.96 3.11
N SER A 113 -7.66 -42.02 3.78
CA SER A 113 -6.44 -41.38 3.30
C SER A 113 -5.27 -42.36 3.16
N LYS A 114 -5.05 -43.16 4.19
CA LYS A 114 -3.89 -44.11 4.24
C LYS A 114 -4.04 -45.28 3.30
N THR A 115 -5.27 -45.70 2.98
CA THR A 115 -5.52 -46.79 2.00
C THR A 115 -5.66 -46.25 0.58
N PHE A 116 -5.80 -44.98 0.38
CA PHE A 116 -5.74 -44.34 -0.93
C PHE A 116 -4.36 -44.62 -1.55
N ASP A 117 -4.36 -45.24 -2.73
CA ASP A 117 -3.15 -45.64 -3.43
C ASP A 117 -2.14 -46.46 -2.57
N ASN A 118 -2.69 -47.27 -1.65
CA ASN A 118 -1.90 -48.03 -0.64
C ASN A 118 -0.90 -47.14 0.13
N GLY A 119 -1.23 -45.92 0.44
CA GLY A 119 -0.42 -44.99 1.21
C GLY A 119 0.85 -44.50 0.50
N MET A 120 0.89 -44.58 -0.83
CA MET A 120 2.07 -44.23 -1.63
C MET A 120 2.15 -42.71 -1.82
N ILE A 121 1.04 -41.99 -1.75
CA ILE A 121 1.07 -40.52 -1.87
C ILE A 121 1.82 -39.87 -0.69
N CYS A 122 2.71 -38.94 -0.98
CA CYS A 122 3.58 -38.29 0.02
C CYS A 122 2.83 -37.50 1.12
N ALA A 123 1.59 -37.09 0.87
CA ALA A 123 0.74 -36.45 1.84
C ALA A 123 -0.02 -37.40 2.77
N SER A 124 0.05 -38.72 2.52
CA SER A 124 -0.61 -39.70 3.37
C SER A 124 -0.04 -39.68 4.79
N GLU A 125 -0.90 -39.86 5.76
CA GLU A 125 -0.50 -39.92 7.16
C GLU A 125 0.57 -40.99 7.40
N GLN A 126 1.64 -40.61 8.09
CA GLN A 126 2.72 -41.54 8.48
C GLN A 126 2.61 -41.89 9.96
N SER A 127 2.05 -41.00 10.75
CA SER A 127 1.93 -41.16 12.19
C SER A 127 0.58 -40.60 12.66
N VAL A 128 0.00 -41.24 13.67
CA VAL A 128 -1.20 -40.77 14.39
C VAL A 128 -0.80 -40.50 15.82
N ILE A 129 -1.06 -39.33 16.33
CA ILE A 129 -0.77 -38.90 17.68
C ILE A 129 -2.10 -38.65 18.38
N VAL A 130 -2.34 -39.34 19.47
CA VAL A 130 -3.64 -39.33 20.16
C VAL A 130 -3.46 -38.87 21.59
N GLU A 131 -4.28 -37.93 22.04
CA GLU A 131 -4.33 -37.53 23.44
C GLU A 131 -4.81 -38.67 24.36
N GLU A 132 -4.21 -38.74 25.54
CA GLU A 132 -4.48 -39.75 26.56
C GLU A 132 -5.96 -40.00 26.84
N PRO A 133 -6.84 -38.97 27.01
CA PRO A 133 -8.26 -39.19 27.33
C PRO A 133 -9.04 -39.99 26.31
N VAL A 134 -8.60 -39.98 25.05
CA VAL A 134 -9.31 -40.63 23.94
C VAL A 134 -8.51 -41.78 23.29
N TYR A 135 -7.27 -42.03 23.77
CA TYR A 135 -6.34 -42.97 23.17
C TYR A 135 -6.91 -44.39 22.97
N GLU A 136 -7.45 -44.99 24.03
CA GLU A 136 -8.01 -46.34 23.95
C GLU A 136 -9.26 -46.43 23.06
N LYS A 137 -10.09 -45.36 23.04
CA LYS A 137 -11.27 -45.30 22.16
C LYS A 137 -10.85 -45.21 20.68
N VAL A 138 -9.86 -44.39 20.35
CA VAL A 138 -9.33 -44.26 19.00
C VAL A 138 -8.70 -45.58 18.55
N LYS A 139 -7.89 -46.24 19.40
CA LYS A 139 -7.29 -47.53 19.14
C LYS A 139 -8.34 -48.60 18.84
N ALA A 140 -9.39 -48.66 19.66
CA ALA A 140 -10.52 -49.60 19.49
C ALA A 140 -11.27 -49.31 18.16
N GLU A 141 -11.47 -48.08 17.78
CA GLU A 141 -12.12 -47.69 16.53
C GLU A 141 -11.28 -48.11 15.30
N PHE A 142 -9.94 -47.96 15.32
CA PHE A 142 -9.07 -48.49 14.27
C PHE A 142 -9.19 -50.00 14.12
N ILE A 143 -9.19 -50.73 15.23
CA ILE A 143 -9.35 -52.20 15.24
C ILE A 143 -10.71 -52.59 14.67
N ALA A 144 -11.77 -51.97 15.11
CA ALA A 144 -13.13 -52.22 14.65
C ALA A 144 -13.29 -52.03 13.12
N ARG A 145 -12.50 -51.13 12.54
CA ARG A 145 -12.53 -50.82 11.11
C ARG A 145 -11.53 -51.61 10.28
N GLY A 146 -10.90 -52.66 10.86
CA GLY A 146 -10.06 -53.60 10.13
C GLY A 146 -8.59 -53.21 10.06
N CYS A 147 -8.09 -52.39 10.99
CA CYS A 147 -6.66 -52.16 11.15
C CYS A 147 -6.08 -53.15 12.17
N HIS A 148 -4.81 -53.51 12.00
CA HIS A 148 -4.15 -54.48 12.84
C HIS A 148 -2.95 -53.89 13.58
N PHE A 149 -3.00 -53.87 14.93
CA PHE A 149 -1.88 -53.46 15.77
C PHE A 149 -0.86 -54.56 15.92
N VAL A 150 0.37 -54.32 15.47
CA VAL A 150 1.50 -55.26 15.60
C VAL A 150 2.25 -55.00 16.90
N THR A 151 2.51 -56.06 17.65
CA THR A 151 3.17 -55.97 18.95
C THR A 151 4.32 -57.00 19.10
N GLY A 152 5.18 -56.82 20.08
CA GLY A 152 6.21 -57.76 20.44
C GLY A 152 7.10 -58.22 19.27
N LYS A 153 7.17 -59.53 19.02
CA LYS A 153 8.03 -60.10 17.94
C LYS A 153 7.58 -59.65 16.56
N ASP A 154 6.29 -59.49 16.34
CA ASP A 154 5.78 -59.12 15.02
C ASP A 154 6.05 -57.64 14.71
N ARG A 155 6.07 -56.75 15.70
CA ARG A 155 6.54 -55.37 15.54
C ARG A 155 8.01 -55.33 15.06
N LYS A 156 8.90 -56.19 15.64
CA LYS A 156 10.29 -56.28 15.23
C LYS A 156 10.46 -56.78 13.78
N LYS A 157 9.73 -57.82 13.40
CA LYS A 157 9.76 -58.33 12.01
C LYS A 157 9.25 -57.27 11.03
N LEU A 158 8.22 -56.54 11.37
CA LEU A 158 7.71 -55.46 10.52
C LEU A 158 8.75 -54.35 10.37
N ALA A 159 9.41 -53.93 11.46
CA ALA A 159 10.47 -52.93 11.40
C ALA A 159 11.64 -53.35 10.49
N GLU A 160 12.09 -54.61 10.60
CA GLU A 160 13.14 -55.19 9.75
C GLU A 160 12.70 -55.28 8.26
N THR A 161 11.39 -55.38 8.01
CA THR A 161 10.83 -55.39 6.65
C THR A 161 10.71 -53.98 6.05
N ILE A 162 10.41 -52.96 6.86
CA ILE A 162 10.28 -51.58 6.42
C ILE A 162 11.64 -50.98 6.06
N VAL A 163 12.66 -51.24 6.88
CA VAL A 163 14.01 -50.69 6.65
C VAL A 163 15.01 -51.82 6.41
N VAL A 164 15.66 -51.79 5.24
CA VAL A 164 16.70 -52.71 4.84
C VAL A 164 17.97 -51.91 4.53
N ASN A 165 19.08 -52.29 5.15
CA ASN A 165 20.37 -51.58 5.00
C ASN A 165 20.27 -50.06 5.27
N GLY A 166 19.50 -49.65 6.30
CA GLY A 166 19.32 -48.29 6.71
C GLY A 166 18.43 -47.43 5.78
N LYS A 167 17.85 -48.03 4.74
CA LYS A 167 16.98 -47.34 3.77
C LYS A 167 15.59 -47.98 3.72
N LEU A 168 14.59 -47.19 3.34
CA LEU A 168 13.24 -47.68 3.11
C LEU A 168 13.26 -48.82 2.08
N ASN A 169 12.67 -49.96 2.44
CA ASN A 169 12.52 -51.09 1.53
C ASN A 169 11.57 -50.73 0.39
N SER A 170 12.14 -50.51 -0.79
CA SER A 170 11.33 -50.21 -1.97
C SER A 170 10.33 -51.33 -2.34
N GLY A 171 10.48 -52.52 -1.80
CA GLY A 171 9.58 -53.67 -2.02
C GLY A 171 8.20 -53.49 -1.40
N ILE A 172 8.08 -52.73 -0.32
CA ILE A 172 6.79 -52.49 0.37
C ILE A 172 6.02 -51.31 -0.19
N VAL A 173 6.67 -50.41 -0.97
CA VAL A 173 6.06 -49.19 -1.49
C VAL A 173 4.84 -49.54 -2.36
N GLY A 174 3.67 -49.02 -1.99
CA GLY A 174 2.41 -49.25 -2.71
C GLY A 174 1.81 -50.65 -2.56
N GLN A 175 2.41 -51.54 -1.73
CA GLN A 175 1.84 -52.86 -1.44
C GLN A 175 0.69 -52.76 -0.43
N SER A 176 -0.23 -53.71 -0.49
CA SER A 176 -1.29 -53.83 0.51
C SER A 176 -0.75 -54.23 1.88
N ALA A 177 -1.48 -53.89 2.96
CA ALA A 177 -1.10 -54.26 4.32
C ALA A 177 -0.94 -55.76 4.49
N CYS A 178 -1.82 -56.57 3.89
CA CYS A 178 -1.72 -58.02 3.89
C CYS A 178 -0.42 -58.54 3.20
N LYS A 179 -0.04 -57.91 2.08
CA LYS A 179 1.20 -58.31 1.38
C LYS A 179 2.45 -57.92 2.18
N ILE A 180 2.45 -56.80 2.84
CA ILE A 180 3.54 -56.37 3.73
C ILE A 180 3.65 -57.32 4.94
N ALA A 181 2.51 -57.70 5.52
CA ALA A 181 2.49 -58.68 6.61
C ALA A 181 3.02 -60.05 6.17
N GLU A 182 2.66 -60.51 4.96
CA GLU A 182 3.22 -61.74 4.36
C GLU A 182 4.76 -61.62 4.21
N MET A 183 5.25 -60.52 3.66
CA MET A 183 6.68 -60.25 3.49
C MET A 183 7.45 -60.26 4.83
N ALA A 184 6.80 -59.77 5.90
CA ALA A 184 7.34 -59.77 7.24
C ALA A 184 7.17 -61.10 8.00
N GLY A 185 6.49 -62.08 7.42
CA GLY A 185 6.16 -63.32 8.10
C GLY A 185 5.25 -63.17 9.29
N ILE A 186 4.26 -62.25 9.20
CA ILE A 186 3.27 -61.91 10.21
C ILE A 186 1.89 -62.38 9.77
N LYS A 187 1.16 -63.06 10.64
CA LYS A 187 -0.23 -63.45 10.37
C LYS A 187 -1.18 -62.33 10.74
N VAL A 188 -1.99 -61.90 9.82
CA VAL A 188 -3.03 -60.88 10.04
C VAL A 188 -4.38 -61.36 9.51
N PRO A 189 -5.52 -60.83 10.00
CA PRO A 189 -6.85 -61.11 9.47
C PRO A 189 -6.92 -60.80 7.95
N ALA A 190 -7.67 -61.62 7.22
CA ALA A 190 -7.93 -61.33 5.82
C ALA A 190 -8.65 -59.98 5.68
N GLY A 191 -8.20 -59.13 4.73
CA GLY A 191 -8.74 -57.81 4.51
C GLY A 191 -8.20 -56.74 5.44
N THR A 192 -7.14 -57.04 6.21
CA THR A 192 -6.43 -56.00 7.01
C THR A 192 -6.08 -54.80 6.13
N LYS A 193 -6.52 -53.59 6.55
CA LYS A 193 -6.39 -52.34 5.79
C LYS A 193 -5.06 -51.65 6.06
N ILE A 194 -4.66 -51.59 7.34
CA ILE A 194 -3.47 -50.85 7.79
C ILE A 194 -2.78 -51.67 8.90
N LEU A 195 -1.46 -51.73 8.88
CA LEU A 195 -0.62 -52.24 9.99
C LEU A 195 -0.24 -51.06 10.86
N ILE A 196 -0.48 -51.13 12.16
CA ILE A 196 -0.20 -50.06 13.09
C ILE A 196 0.77 -50.54 14.18
N ALA A 197 1.82 -49.75 14.42
CA ALA A 197 2.78 -50.01 15.48
C ALA A 197 2.80 -48.83 16.49
N GLU A 198 2.69 -49.15 17.76
CA GLU A 198 2.87 -48.13 18.82
C GLU A 198 4.33 -47.67 18.85
N ALA A 199 4.54 -46.35 18.96
CA ALA A 199 5.83 -45.70 19.02
C ALA A 199 5.82 -44.63 20.11
N SER A 200 7.00 -44.36 20.71
CA SER A 200 7.14 -43.40 21.79
C SER A 200 8.15 -42.30 21.49
N GLU A 201 9.05 -42.53 20.57
CA GLU A 201 10.18 -41.64 20.25
C GLU A 201 10.23 -41.25 18.79
N VAL A 202 10.90 -40.13 18.51
CA VAL A 202 11.16 -39.65 17.15
C VAL A 202 12.67 -39.54 16.98
N ASN A 203 13.29 -40.61 16.52
CA ASN A 203 14.73 -40.67 16.32
C ASN A 203 15.07 -41.72 15.24
N ASP A 204 16.38 -41.89 14.98
CA ASP A 204 16.86 -42.82 13.94
C ASP A 204 16.67 -44.31 14.31
N GLU A 205 16.47 -44.63 15.57
CA GLU A 205 16.26 -46.01 16.06
C GLU A 205 14.78 -46.41 15.93
N GLU A 206 13.85 -45.43 15.97
CA GLU A 206 12.42 -45.70 15.80
C GLU A 206 12.06 -45.74 14.29
N VAL A 207 12.06 -46.94 13.73
CA VAL A 207 11.80 -47.18 12.31
C VAL A 207 10.43 -46.62 11.88
N PHE A 208 9.42 -46.68 12.77
CA PHE A 208 8.07 -46.25 12.46
C PHE A 208 7.92 -44.71 12.44
N ALA A 209 8.91 -43.96 12.93
CA ALA A 209 8.91 -42.50 12.82
C ALA A 209 9.17 -41.99 11.39
N ARG A 210 9.67 -42.81 10.50
CA ARG A 210 10.07 -42.48 9.13
C ARG A 210 8.88 -42.50 8.15
N GLU A 211 9.03 -41.86 6.99
CA GLU A 211 8.13 -42.05 5.86
C GLU A 211 8.16 -43.51 5.38
N LYS A 212 6.98 -44.09 5.13
CA LYS A 212 6.86 -45.54 4.83
C LYS A 212 6.25 -45.80 3.43
N LEU A 213 5.58 -44.82 2.81
CA LEU A 213 4.94 -44.91 1.49
C LEU A 213 4.12 -46.23 1.28
N SER A 214 3.41 -46.62 2.32
CA SER A 214 2.71 -47.91 2.41
C SER A 214 1.63 -47.83 3.49
N PRO A 215 0.65 -48.74 3.56
CA PRO A 215 -0.40 -48.75 4.58
C PRO A 215 0.15 -49.25 5.95
N VAL A 216 1.15 -48.54 6.44
CA VAL A 216 1.74 -48.72 7.78
C VAL A 216 1.75 -47.40 8.51
N LEU A 217 1.27 -47.36 9.77
CA LEU A 217 1.21 -46.18 10.64
C LEU A 217 2.01 -46.39 11.91
N ALA A 218 2.66 -45.32 12.37
CA ALA A 218 3.07 -45.19 13.76
C ALA A 218 1.90 -44.66 14.60
N PHE A 219 1.82 -45.07 15.85
CA PHE A 219 0.74 -44.66 16.76
C PHE A 219 1.34 -44.17 18.09
N TYR A 220 1.21 -42.87 18.33
CA TYR A 220 1.79 -42.19 19.49
C TYR A 220 0.72 -41.84 20.51
N ARG A 221 1.10 -41.87 21.79
CA ARG A 221 0.30 -41.43 22.90
C ARG A 221 0.86 -40.09 23.41
N ALA A 222 0.02 -39.10 23.56
CA ALA A 222 0.36 -37.81 24.15
C ALA A 222 -0.47 -37.56 25.42
N LYS A 223 0.14 -37.04 26.48
CA LYS A 223 -0.55 -36.75 27.73
C LYS A 223 -1.57 -35.62 27.59
N ASP A 224 -1.28 -34.66 26.73
CA ASP A 224 -2.08 -33.46 26.49
C ASP A 224 -1.84 -32.94 25.05
N PHE A 225 -2.62 -31.95 24.62
CA PHE A 225 -2.52 -31.35 23.30
C PHE A 225 -1.14 -30.75 23.01
N ASN A 226 -0.52 -30.07 23.98
CA ASN A 226 0.79 -29.46 23.78
C ASN A 226 1.86 -30.51 23.46
N GLN A 227 1.85 -31.63 24.18
CA GLN A 227 2.73 -32.75 23.86
C GLN A 227 2.43 -33.37 22.49
N ALA A 228 1.17 -33.43 22.10
CA ALA A 228 0.79 -33.94 20.77
C ALA A 228 1.32 -33.02 19.67
N VAL A 229 1.25 -31.71 19.86
CA VAL A 229 1.81 -30.70 18.93
C VAL A 229 3.35 -30.82 18.85
N GLU A 230 4.05 -30.98 19.96
CA GLU A 230 5.51 -31.15 19.98
C GLU A 230 5.98 -32.47 19.31
N LEU A 231 5.26 -33.57 19.51
CA LEU A 231 5.51 -34.82 18.79
C LEU A 231 5.27 -34.66 17.29
N ALA A 232 4.19 -34.00 16.90
CA ALA A 232 3.89 -33.70 15.49
C ALA A 232 5.00 -32.84 14.86
N ARG A 233 5.43 -31.79 15.55
CA ARG A 233 6.54 -30.93 15.13
C ARG A 233 7.84 -31.72 14.96
N SER A 234 8.15 -32.59 15.91
CA SER A 234 9.34 -33.44 15.85
C SER A 234 9.31 -34.38 14.64
N LEU A 235 8.18 -35.02 14.34
CA LEU A 235 8.00 -35.88 13.18
C LEU A 235 8.14 -35.11 11.84
N ILE A 236 7.59 -33.89 11.78
CA ILE A 236 7.73 -33.03 10.62
C ILE A 236 9.20 -32.66 10.39
N LEU A 237 9.91 -32.21 11.42
CA LEU A 237 11.31 -31.81 11.30
C LEU A 237 12.23 -32.99 11.03
N TYR A 238 11.87 -34.18 11.48
CA TYR A 238 12.63 -35.40 11.24
C TYR A 238 12.68 -35.84 9.78
N GLY A 239 11.58 -35.62 9.01
CA GLY A 239 11.60 -36.11 7.63
C GLY A 239 10.54 -35.53 6.67
N GLY A 240 9.77 -34.52 7.10
CA GLY A 240 8.66 -33.98 6.30
C GLY A 240 8.50 -32.45 6.38
N ALA A 241 9.58 -31.75 6.69
CA ALA A 241 9.53 -30.30 6.83
C ALA A 241 8.93 -29.60 5.61
N GLY A 242 7.98 -28.71 5.85
CA GLY A 242 7.27 -27.96 4.82
C GLY A 242 6.16 -28.75 4.11
N HIS A 243 5.93 -30.04 4.40
CA HIS A 243 4.96 -30.82 3.63
C HIS A 243 3.52 -30.62 4.12
N THR A 244 3.01 -31.45 4.99
CA THR A 244 1.59 -31.49 5.42
C THR A 244 1.46 -31.91 6.88
N SER A 245 0.49 -31.34 7.59
CA SER A 245 0.08 -31.76 8.93
C SER A 245 -1.46 -31.78 9.03
N VAL A 246 -1.99 -32.61 9.92
CA VAL A 246 -3.44 -32.77 10.10
C VAL A 246 -3.80 -32.68 11.58
N LEU A 247 -4.87 -31.94 11.87
CA LEU A 247 -5.50 -31.92 13.19
C LEU A 247 -6.96 -32.36 13.06
N TYR A 248 -7.37 -33.27 13.92
CA TYR A 248 -8.77 -33.62 14.19
C TYR A 248 -9.15 -33.10 15.55
N THR A 249 -10.14 -32.22 15.59
CA THR A 249 -10.59 -31.48 16.77
C THR A 249 -12.07 -31.09 16.61
N ASP A 250 -12.70 -30.60 17.64
CA ASP A 250 -14.00 -29.91 17.51
C ASP A 250 -13.83 -28.61 16.70
N GLU A 251 -14.74 -28.33 15.78
CA GLU A 251 -14.65 -27.16 14.89
C GLU A 251 -14.70 -25.83 15.65
N SER A 252 -15.27 -25.81 16.86
CA SER A 252 -15.33 -24.63 17.73
C SER A 252 -14.09 -24.44 18.61
N ASN A 253 -13.16 -25.38 18.59
CA ASN A 253 -11.92 -25.30 19.40
C ASN A 253 -10.88 -24.43 18.68
N GLU A 254 -11.12 -23.10 18.65
CA GLU A 254 -10.24 -22.13 17.99
C GLU A 254 -8.83 -22.12 18.58
N GLU A 255 -8.69 -22.36 19.88
CA GLU A 255 -7.38 -22.37 20.56
C GLU A 255 -6.47 -23.47 20.00
N HIS A 256 -6.95 -24.71 19.90
CA HIS A 256 -6.17 -25.80 19.35
C HIS A 256 -5.86 -25.59 17.84
N ILE A 257 -6.83 -25.05 17.10
CA ILE A 257 -6.65 -24.73 15.69
C ILE A 257 -5.56 -23.66 15.51
N ASP A 258 -5.57 -22.61 16.31
CA ASP A 258 -4.58 -21.52 16.23
C ASP A 258 -3.18 -21.99 16.60
N ILE A 259 -3.04 -22.77 17.66
CA ILE A 259 -1.75 -23.38 18.02
C ILE A 259 -1.22 -24.28 16.89
N PHE A 260 -2.11 -25.08 16.26
CA PHE A 260 -1.72 -26.02 15.23
C PHE A 260 -1.38 -25.36 13.88
N LYS A 261 -1.85 -24.15 13.63
CA LYS A 261 -1.49 -23.34 12.44
C LYS A 261 0.02 -23.03 12.37
N ASP A 262 0.71 -23.02 13.51
CA ASP A 262 2.14 -22.72 13.59
C ASP A 262 3.05 -23.90 13.24
N MET A 263 2.50 -25.01 12.74
CA MET A 263 3.31 -26.13 12.26
C MET A 263 4.18 -25.73 11.06
N PRO A 264 5.45 -26.18 11.01
CA PRO A 264 6.35 -25.87 9.88
C PRO A 264 5.98 -26.69 8.63
N THR A 265 4.74 -26.51 8.17
CA THR A 265 4.16 -27.16 7.00
C THR A 265 3.45 -26.16 6.11
N ALA A 266 3.54 -26.35 4.80
CA ALA A 266 2.85 -25.51 3.83
C ALA A 266 1.33 -25.81 3.74
N ARG A 267 0.91 -26.93 4.28
CA ARG A 267 -0.49 -27.40 4.30
C ARG A 267 -0.81 -27.90 5.70
N THR A 268 -1.64 -27.13 6.41
CA THR A 268 -2.24 -27.54 7.67
C THR A 268 -3.71 -27.85 7.39
N LEU A 269 -4.14 -29.05 7.65
CA LEU A 269 -5.48 -29.56 7.38
C LEU A 269 -6.25 -29.77 8.69
N ILE A 270 -7.50 -29.33 8.73
CA ILE A 270 -8.35 -29.47 9.91
C ILE A 270 -9.54 -30.35 9.52
N ASN A 271 -9.72 -31.47 10.22
CA ASN A 271 -10.82 -32.41 10.03
C ASN A 271 -10.96 -32.94 8.58
N ILE A 272 -9.84 -33.08 7.87
CA ILE A 272 -9.80 -33.48 6.46
C ILE A 272 -8.84 -34.66 6.30
N PRO A 273 -9.20 -35.72 5.54
CA PRO A 273 -8.27 -36.80 5.19
C PRO A 273 -7.06 -36.23 4.43
N SER A 274 -5.84 -36.55 4.89
CA SER A 274 -4.65 -35.85 4.42
C SER A 274 -4.37 -36.03 2.93
N SER A 275 -4.46 -37.26 2.41
CA SER A 275 -4.16 -37.53 1.00
C SER A 275 -5.02 -36.69 0.06
N GLN A 276 -6.33 -36.72 0.26
CA GLN A 276 -7.30 -36.00 -0.58
C GLN A 276 -7.28 -34.50 -0.30
N GLY A 277 -7.19 -34.09 0.96
CA GLY A 277 -7.16 -32.67 1.34
C GLY A 277 -5.92 -31.96 0.82
N ALA A 278 -4.75 -32.56 0.92
CA ALA A 278 -3.50 -31.96 0.48
C ALA A 278 -3.40 -31.80 -1.04
N ILE A 279 -3.93 -32.76 -1.81
CA ILE A 279 -3.94 -32.65 -3.27
C ILE A 279 -4.97 -31.65 -3.81
N GLY A 280 -5.83 -31.08 -2.93
CA GLY A 280 -6.78 -30.04 -3.30
C GLY A 280 -7.95 -30.57 -4.14
N ASP A 281 -8.62 -31.57 -3.63
CA ASP A 281 -9.85 -32.12 -4.22
C ASP A 281 -11.14 -31.44 -3.66
N VAL A 282 -12.27 -32.09 -3.78
CA VAL A 282 -13.57 -31.58 -3.34
C VAL A 282 -13.70 -31.34 -1.82
N TYR A 283 -12.76 -31.83 -1.00
CA TYR A 283 -12.80 -31.65 0.45
C TYR A 283 -12.46 -30.23 0.91
N ASN A 284 -11.77 -29.44 0.07
CA ASN A 284 -11.51 -28.05 0.37
C ASN A 284 -11.37 -27.21 -0.93
N PHE A 285 -11.66 -25.91 -0.83
CA PHE A 285 -11.53 -24.94 -1.92
C PHE A 285 -10.31 -24.03 -1.78
N LYS A 286 -9.50 -24.25 -0.74
CA LYS A 286 -8.32 -23.40 -0.48
C LYS A 286 -7.11 -23.82 -1.32
N LEU A 287 -6.94 -25.11 -1.53
CA LEU A 287 -5.79 -25.67 -2.24
C LEU A 287 -6.15 -26.00 -3.69
N ALA A 288 -5.33 -25.54 -4.63
CA ALA A 288 -5.49 -25.89 -6.04
C ALA A 288 -5.17 -27.40 -6.26
N PRO A 289 -5.94 -28.12 -7.09
CA PRO A 289 -5.69 -29.52 -7.39
C PRO A 289 -4.31 -29.75 -7.98
N SER A 290 -3.49 -30.58 -7.33
CA SER A 290 -2.14 -30.94 -7.78
C SER A 290 -1.65 -32.21 -7.10
N LEU A 291 -0.83 -32.97 -7.83
CA LEU A 291 -0.05 -34.09 -7.28
C LEU A 291 1.41 -33.67 -6.98
N THR A 292 1.75 -32.40 -7.19
CA THR A 292 3.07 -31.84 -6.92
C THR A 292 2.94 -30.80 -5.82
N LEU A 293 3.34 -31.18 -4.60
CA LEU A 293 3.07 -30.49 -3.36
C LEU A 293 4.31 -29.78 -2.84
N GLY A 294 4.54 -28.53 -3.21
CA GLY A 294 5.71 -27.77 -2.79
C GLY A 294 5.82 -27.65 -1.28
N CYS A 295 7.04 -27.73 -0.73
CA CYS A 295 7.32 -27.70 0.70
C CYS A 295 7.97 -26.39 1.16
N GLY A 296 8.17 -25.43 0.27
CA GLY A 296 8.81 -24.14 0.57
C GLY A 296 10.23 -24.27 1.07
N SER A 297 10.76 -23.21 1.64
CA SER A 297 12.11 -23.17 2.20
C SER A 297 12.32 -24.16 3.34
N TRP A 298 11.28 -24.50 4.12
CA TRP A 298 11.36 -25.53 5.15
C TRP A 298 11.79 -26.90 4.58
N GLY A 299 11.28 -27.27 3.41
CA GLY A 299 11.62 -28.52 2.71
C GLY A 299 12.70 -28.35 1.65
N GLY A 300 13.39 -27.21 1.59
CA GLY A 300 14.40 -26.92 0.57
C GLY A 300 13.82 -26.81 -0.84
N ASN A 301 12.56 -26.39 -0.99
CA ASN A 301 11.88 -26.26 -2.27
C ASN A 301 11.71 -24.79 -2.69
N SER A 302 11.63 -24.55 -4.00
CA SER A 302 11.41 -23.21 -4.58
C SER A 302 9.97 -22.72 -4.48
N VAL A 303 9.02 -23.60 -4.12
CA VAL A 303 7.58 -23.27 -3.97
C VAL A 303 7.02 -23.93 -2.72
N SER A 304 6.09 -23.22 -2.03
CA SER A 304 5.40 -23.72 -0.85
C SER A 304 3.94 -24.09 -1.09
N GLU A 305 3.46 -24.00 -2.33
CA GLU A 305 2.05 -24.27 -2.68
C GLU A 305 1.92 -25.45 -3.64
N ASN A 306 0.67 -25.84 -3.88
CA ASN A 306 0.34 -26.84 -4.88
C ASN A 306 0.69 -26.33 -6.27
N ILE A 307 1.49 -27.07 -7.03
CA ILE A 307 1.94 -26.66 -8.35
C ILE A 307 0.75 -26.63 -9.32
N GLY A 308 0.49 -25.48 -9.88
CA GLY A 308 -0.58 -25.21 -10.84
C GLY A 308 -0.08 -24.53 -12.11
N VAL A 309 -1.01 -24.10 -12.95
CA VAL A 309 -0.72 -23.45 -14.26
C VAL A 309 0.20 -22.24 -14.15
N LYS A 310 0.07 -21.40 -13.11
CA LYS A 310 0.89 -20.21 -12.93
C LYS A 310 2.40 -20.49 -12.80
N HIS A 311 2.77 -21.69 -12.34
CA HIS A 311 4.16 -22.07 -12.17
C HIS A 311 4.85 -22.51 -13.48
N LEU A 312 4.06 -22.76 -14.52
CA LEU A 312 4.54 -23.18 -15.83
C LEU A 312 4.43 -22.07 -16.87
N MET A 313 4.20 -20.83 -16.44
CA MET A 313 4.07 -19.66 -17.31
C MET A 313 5.09 -18.59 -16.94
N ASN A 314 5.65 -17.95 -17.96
CA ASN A 314 6.38 -16.72 -17.76
C ASN A 314 5.40 -15.55 -17.72
N VAL A 315 5.42 -14.78 -16.64
CA VAL A 315 4.65 -13.56 -16.51
C VAL A 315 5.43 -12.42 -17.15
N LYS A 316 4.84 -11.77 -18.16
CA LYS A 316 5.39 -10.57 -18.79
C LYS A 316 4.65 -9.34 -18.27
N SER A 317 5.39 -8.42 -17.70
CA SER A 317 4.85 -7.13 -17.29
C SER A 317 5.03 -6.11 -18.43
N VAL A 318 3.94 -5.47 -18.81
CA VAL A 318 3.97 -4.31 -19.69
C VAL A 318 3.62 -3.09 -18.82
N ALA A 319 4.57 -2.17 -18.71
CA ALA A 319 4.39 -0.95 -17.95
C ALA A 319 4.27 0.23 -18.91
N GLU A 320 3.15 0.91 -18.84
CA GLU A 320 2.88 2.12 -19.62
C GLU A 320 2.93 3.35 -18.75
N ARG A 321 3.22 4.48 -19.36
CA ARG A 321 3.15 5.79 -18.75
C ARG A 321 1.71 6.11 -18.38
N ARG A 322 1.46 6.52 -17.14
CA ARG A 322 0.13 6.86 -16.65
C ARG A 322 -0.01 8.34 -16.39
N GLU A 323 -1.20 8.89 -16.61
CA GLU A 323 -1.60 10.19 -16.10
C GLU A 323 -1.67 10.17 -14.56
N ASN A 324 -1.29 11.27 -13.90
CA ASN A 324 -1.27 11.34 -12.46
C ASN A 324 -2.62 11.67 -11.84
N MET A 325 -3.38 12.57 -12.48
CA MET A 325 -4.66 13.04 -11.95
C MET A 325 -5.80 12.59 -12.84
N TYR A 326 -6.70 11.77 -12.28
CA TYR A 326 -7.90 11.29 -12.96
C TYR A 326 -9.19 11.87 -12.38
N TRP A 327 -9.08 12.72 -11.38
CA TRP A 327 -10.22 13.36 -10.74
C TRP A 327 -9.92 14.81 -10.40
N TYR A 328 -10.97 15.56 -10.17
CA TYR A 328 -10.94 16.93 -9.71
C TYR A 328 -11.84 17.03 -8.49
N LYS A 329 -11.33 17.55 -7.35
CA LYS A 329 -12.07 17.65 -6.11
C LYS A 329 -12.02 19.09 -5.56
N VAL A 330 -13.18 19.58 -5.18
CA VAL A 330 -13.42 20.84 -4.46
C VAL A 330 -14.50 20.58 -3.41
N PRO A 331 -14.78 21.51 -2.49
CA PRO A 331 -15.94 21.42 -1.59
C PRO A 331 -17.24 21.10 -2.34
N GLN A 332 -18.15 20.39 -1.66
CA GLN A 332 -19.46 20.07 -2.25
C GLN A 332 -20.23 21.34 -2.62
N LYS A 333 -20.07 22.43 -1.79
CA LYS A 333 -20.67 23.73 -2.05
C LYS A 333 -19.72 24.87 -1.70
N ILE A 334 -19.69 25.88 -2.55
CA ILE A 334 -18.96 27.12 -2.36
C ILE A 334 -19.96 28.27 -2.43
N TYR A 335 -20.25 28.88 -1.30
CA TYR A 335 -21.08 30.06 -1.22
C TYR A 335 -20.24 31.33 -1.39
N PHE A 336 -20.68 32.25 -2.19
CA PHE A 336 -19.94 33.47 -2.48
C PHE A 336 -20.89 34.68 -2.62
N LYS A 337 -20.37 35.85 -2.54
CA LYS A 337 -21.01 37.18 -2.47
C LYS A 337 -21.27 37.65 -1.04
N ARG A 338 -21.46 38.95 -0.95
CA ARG A 338 -21.81 39.60 0.29
C ARG A 338 -23.13 39.08 0.83
N GLY A 339 -23.16 38.72 2.11
CA GLY A 339 -24.32 38.12 2.78
C GLY A 339 -24.46 36.59 2.54
N ALA A 340 -23.47 35.94 1.93
CA ALA A 340 -23.47 34.51 1.72
C ALA A 340 -23.53 33.71 3.03
N LEU A 341 -23.02 34.26 4.13
CA LEU A 341 -22.99 33.60 5.44
C LEU A 341 -24.36 33.05 5.86
N SER A 342 -25.39 33.92 5.89
CA SER A 342 -26.73 33.52 6.33
C SER A 342 -27.35 32.45 5.43
N GLN A 343 -27.15 32.58 4.12
CA GLN A 343 -27.69 31.62 3.13
C GLN A 343 -27.01 30.26 3.27
N ALA A 344 -25.70 30.24 3.48
CA ALA A 344 -24.94 29.01 3.61
C ALA A 344 -25.27 28.26 4.90
N LEU A 345 -25.27 28.97 6.03
CA LEU A 345 -25.55 28.35 7.32
C LEU A 345 -27.01 27.88 7.45
N ALA A 346 -27.96 28.47 6.71
CA ALA A 346 -29.34 28.01 6.67
C ALA A 346 -29.48 26.56 6.19
N GLU A 347 -28.56 26.05 5.38
CA GLU A 347 -28.55 24.63 4.98
C GLU A 347 -28.24 23.69 6.13
N LEU A 348 -27.63 24.19 7.20
CA LEU A 348 -27.30 23.39 8.39
C LEU A 348 -28.49 23.36 9.40
N SER A 349 -29.65 23.85 9.01
CA SER A 349 -30.86 23.77 9.82
C SER A 349 -31.17 22.33 10.20
N GLY A 350 -31.45 22.11 11.49
CA GLY A 350 -31.63 20.75 12.03
C GLY A 350 -30.40 20.13 12.70
N LYS A 351 -29.20 20.64 12.42
CA LYS A 351 -28.00 20.36 13.21
C LYS A 351 -28.14 20.99 14.62
N GLN A 352 -27.35 20.50 15.58
CA GLN A 352 -27.57 20.84 16.99
C GLN A 352 -26.41 21.62 17.61
N ARG A 353 -25.18 21.35 17.25
CA ARG A 353 -23.99 21.83 17.95
C ARG A 353 -22.89 22.21 16.97
N ALA A 354 -22.57 23.49 16.91
CA ALA A 354 -21.44 23.99 16.15
C ALA A 354 -20.23 24.23 17.05
N TYR A 355 -19.04 23.98 16.49
CA TYR A 355 -17.76 24.29 17.12
C TYR A 355 -16.96 25.22 16.21
N ILE A 356 -16.76 26.46 16.66
CA ILE A 356 -16.05 27.51 15.91
C ILE A 356 -14.59 27.49 16.37
N ILE A 357 -13.67 27.23 15.45
CA ILE A 357 -12.22 27.25 15.67
C ILE A 357 -11.66 28.49 14.98
N THR A 358 -11.02 29.38 15.76
CA THR A 358 -10.65 30.72 15.31
C THR A 358 -9.48 31.27 16.15
N ASP A 359 -9.04 32.46 15.84
CA ASP A 359 -8.06 33.23 16.63
C ASP A 359 -8.70 34.43 17.36
N LYS A 360 -7.96 34.97 18.35
CA LYS A 360 -8.41 36.10 19.15
C LYS A 360 -8.72 37.38 18.34
N THR A 361 -8.03 37.53 17.19
CA THR A 361 -8.24 38.70 16.32
C THR A 361 -9.64 38.65 15.69
N MET A 362 -10.07 37.47 15.26
CA MET A 362 -11.42 37.29 14.68
C MET A 362 -12.53 37.55 15.71
N GLU A 363 -12.29 37.19 16.95
CA GLU A 363 -13.20 37.46 18.04
C GLU A 363 -13.28 38.97 18.30
N GLN A 364 -12.14 39.66 18.39
CA GLN A 364 -12.05 41.10 18.60
C GLN A 364 -12.66 41.94 17.44
N LEU A 365 -12.54 41.46 16.21
CA LEU A 365 -13.12 42.07 15.02
C LEU A 365 -14.64 41.83 14.90
N GLY A 366 -15.25 41.04 15.78
CA GLY A 366 -16.67 40.73 15.77
C GLY A 366 -17.10 39.65 14.76
N HIS A 367 -16.16 39.05 14.05
CA HIS A 367 -16.48 38.02 13.05
C HIS A 367 -17.11 36.78 13.69
N VAL A 368 -16.65 36.39 14.88
CA VAL A 368 -17.26 35.31 15.65
C VAL A 368 -18.71 35.61 15.97
N ARG A 369 -19.01 36.85 16.37
CA ARG A 369 -20.39 37.28 16.71
C ARG A 369 -21.29 37.22 15.47
N SER A 370 -20.79 37.62 14.31
CA SER A 370 -21.55 37.53 13.05
C SER A 370 -21.97 36.08 12.71
N VAL A 371 -21.08 35.11 12.93
CA VAL A 371 -21.40 33.69 12.76
C VAL A 371 -22.36 33.20 13.84
N ALA A 372 -22.12 33.59 15.09
CA ALA A 372 -22.92 33.19 16.24
C ALA A 372 -24.39 33.66 16.10
N ASP A 373 -24.62 34.91 15.64
CA ASP A 373 -25.97 35.48 15.44
C ASP A 373 -26.79 34.63 14.46
N VAL A 374 -26.17 34.12 13.39
CA VAL A 374 -26.86 33.26 12.43
C VAL A 374 -27.16 31.91 13.05
N LEU A 375 -26.20 31.29 13.78
CA LEU A 375 -26.39 30.00 14.44
C LEU A 375 -27.51 30.08 15.51
N GLU A 376 -27.52 31.16 16.32
CA GLU A 376 -28.59 31.41 17.30
C GLU A 376 -29.96 31.50 16.61
N GLY A 377 -30.05 32.22 15.50
CA GLY A 377 -31.27 32.32 14.69
C GLY A 377 -31.77 30.99 14.15
N LEU A 378 -30.87 30.01 13.96
CA LEU A 378 -31.17 28.63 13.53
C LEU A 378 -31.40 27.68 14.72
N ASN A 379 -31.34 28.15 15.96
CA ASN A 379 -31.39 27.35 17.19
C ASN A 379 -30.24 26.32 17.30
N ILE A 380 -29.08 26.60 16.72
CA ILE A 380 -27.87 25.78 16.80
C ILE A 380 -27.01 26.28 17.95
N LYS A 381 -26.76 25.45 18.96
CA LYS A 381 -25.84 25.77 20.05
C LYS A 381 -24.41 25.81 19.55
N PHE A 382 -23.58 26.69 20.08
CA PHE A 382 -22.19 26.74 19.66
C PHE A 382 -21.21 26.86 20.83
N ARG A 383 -19.96 26.44 20.58
CA ARG A 383 -18.77 26.76 21.39
C ARG A 383 -17.72 27.38 20.50
N VAL A 384 -16.82 28.16 21.11
CA VAL A 384 -15.74 28.84 20.41
C VAL A 384 -14.41 28.42 21.04
N PHE A 385 -13.44 28.11 20.20
CA PHE A 385 -12.02 28.00 20.53
C PHE A 385 -11.31 29.15 19.81
N SER A 386 -10.84 30.15 20.55
CA SER A 386 -10.22 31.36 19.99
C SER A 386 -8.69 31.43 20.24
N ASN A 387 -8.07 30.34 20.58
CA ASN A 387 -6.64 30.27 20.88
C ASN A 387 -5.78 29.70 19.73
N VAL A 388 -6.28 29.72 18.49
CA VAL A 388 -5.47 29.28 17.35
C VAL A 388 -4.21 30.13 17.23
N LEU A 389 -3.07 29.48 17.09
CA LEU A 389 -1.76 30.13 16.92
C LEU A 389 -1.53 30.51 15.44
N PRO A 390 -0.72 31.54 15.15
CA PRO A 390 -0.33 31.88 13.77
C PRO A 390 0.31 30.71 13.01
N ASP A 391 1.05 29.85 13.71
CA ASP A 391 1.58 28.59 13.23
C ASP A 391 1.05 27.45 14.14
N PRO A 392 -0.10 26.84 13.83
CA PRO A 392 -0.72 25.86 14.69
C PRO A 392 0.20 24.64 14.87
N ASN A 393 0.28 24.16 16.10
CA ASN A 393 1.10 23.03 16.46
C ASN A 393 0.28 21.85 17.01
N ILE A 394 0.93 20.70 17.22
CA ILE A 394 0.26 19.48 17.69
C ILE A 394 -0.44 19.72 19.03
N SER A 395 0.21 20.41 19.98
CA SER A 395 -0.37 20.72 21.30
C SER A 395 -1.62 21.59 21.20
N ASN A 396 -1.63 22.60 20.30
CA ASN A 396 -2.77 23.46 20.07
C ASN A 396 -3.97 22.69 19.48
N VAL A 397 -3.70 21.82 18.51
CA VAL A 397 -4.71 20.89 17.95
C VAL A 397 -5.30 19.98 19.04
N GLN A 398 -4.48 19.45 19.96
CA GLN A 398 -4.96 18.59 21.04
C GLN A 398 -5.85 19.36 22.05
N GLU A 399 -5.52 20.61 22.35
CA GLU A 399 -6.38 21.48 23.20
C GLU A 399 -7.76 21.66 22.56
N ALA A 400 -7.80 22.02 21.28
CA ALA A 400 -9.06 22.20 20.55
C ALA A 400 -9.85 20.87 20.42
N LEU A 401 -9.15 19.75 20.18
CA LEU A 401 -9.74 18.41 20.08
C LEU A 401 -10.40 17.97 21.41
N ALA A 402 -9.80 18.26 22.55
CA ALA A 402 -10.37 17.93 23.86
C ALA A 402 -11.74 18.59 24.06
N ILE A 403 -11.92 19.83 23.57
CA ILE A 403 -13.21 20.53 23.56
C ILE A 403 -14.19 19.86 22.61
N ALA A 404 -13.77 19.50 21.39
CA ALA A 404 -14.60 18.80 20.42
C ALA A 404 -15.12 17.47 20.98
N ASN A 405 -14.26 16.69 21.62
CA ASN A 405 -14.61 15.40 22.22
C ASN A 405 -15.62 15.55 23.38
N SER A 406 -15.54 16.62 24.16
CA SER A 406 -16.48 16.88 25.26
C SER A 406 -17.80 17.47 24.77
N TRP A 407 -17.77 18.33 23.73
CA TRP A 407 -18.92 19.03 23.18
C TRP A 407 -19.72 18.19 22.19
N GLN A 408 -19.07 17.25 21.50
CA GLN A 408 -19.64 16.40 20.45
C GLN A 408 -20.36 17.24 19.34
N PRO A 409 -19.63 18.09 18.61
CA PRO A 409 -20.22 18.91 17.55
C PRO A 409 -20.67 18.05 16.36
N ASP A 410 -21.74 18.48 15.69
CA ASP A 410 -22.17 18.01 14.38
C ASP A 410 -21.87 19.00 13.25
N ILE A 411 -21.26 20.16 13.61
CA ILE A 411 -20.70 21.17 12.72
C ILE A 411 -19.36 21.63 13.29
N ILE A 412 -18.32 21.65 12.47
CA ILE A 412 -17.04 22.28 12.78
C ILE A 412 -16.83 23.44 11.80
N ILE A 413 -16.57 24.63 12.33
CA ILE A 413 -16.39 25.85 11.54
C ILE A 413 -14.97 26.37 11.75
N GLY A 414 -14.16 26.35 10.69
CA GLY A 414 -12.86 27.04 10.65
C GLY A 414 -13.08 28.50 10.20
N LEU A 415 -13.00 29.46 11.12
CA LEU A 415 -13.20 30.88 10.84
C LEU A 415 -11.88 31.64 11.00
N GLY A 416 -11.27 32.09 9.92
CA GLY A 416 -10.01 32.84 10.01
C GLY A 416 -9.14 32.75 8.77
N GLY A 417 -7.86 32.98 8.94
CA GLY A 417 -6.84 32.72 7.91
C GLY A 417 -6.52 31.21 7.76
N GLY A 418 -5.48 30.91 7.01
CA GLY A 418 -5.03 29.52 6.80
C GLY A 418 -4.87 28.73 8.11
N SER A 419 -4.21 29.31 9.11
CA SER A 419 -3.96 28.66 10.40
C SER A 419 -5.22 28.16 11.11
N ALA A 420 -6.28 28.99 11.16
CA ALA A 420 -7.53 28.61 11.80
C ALA A 420 -8.26 27.49 11.03
N MET A 421 -8.24 27.55 9.70
CA MET A 421 -8.85 26.52 8.86
C MET A 421 -8.04 25.23 8.90
N ASP A 422 -6.71 25.30 8.94
CA ASP A 422 -5.81 24.16 9.02
C ASP A 422 -5.97 23.41 10.35
N GLU A 423 -6.02 24.16 11.47
CA GLU A 423 -6.30 23.55 12.77
C GLU A 423 -7.69 22.91 12.82
N ALA A 424 -8.70 23.59 12.26
CA ALA A 424 -10.05 23.04 12.18
C ALA A 424 -10.13 21.72 11.40
N LYS A 425 -9.40 21.61 10.28
CA LYS A 425 -9.30 20.37 9.51
C LYS A 425 -8.63 19.24 10.31
N MET A 426 -7.57 19.55 11.05
CA MET A 426 -6.91 18.54 11.90
C MET A 426 -7.81 18.11 13.06
N VAL A 427 -8.48 19.04 13.72
CA VAL A 427 -9.47 18.72 14.76
C VAL A 427 -10.59 17.86 14.18
N TRP A 428 -11.10 18.19 13.00
CA TRP A 428 -12.13 17.39 12.32
C TRP A 428 -11.66 15.95 12.05
N LEU A 429 -10.46 15.78 11.51
CA LEU A 429 -9.88 14.46 11.23
C LEU A 429 -9.77 13.62 12.51
N LEU A 430 -9.15 14.17 13.56
CA LEU A 430 -8.90 13.44 14.80
C LEU A 430 -10.18 13.22 15.64
N TYR A 431 -11.16 14.13 15.54
CA TYR A 431 -12.47 13.95 16.16
C TYR A 431 -13.28 12.82 15.53
N GLU A 432 -13.23 12.71 14.21
CA GLU A 432 -13.92 11.61 13.50
C GLU A 432 -13.19 10.28 13.61
N ASN A 433 -11.87 10.30 13.63
CA ASN A 433 -10.99 9.13 13.60
C ASN A 433 -9.90 9.24 14.70
N PRO A 434 -10.24 8.95 15.96
CA PRO A 434 -9.34 9.12 17.10
C PRO A 434 -8.06 8.28 17.04
N ASP A 435 -8.08 7.16 16.32
CA ASP A 435 -6.96 6.23 16.20
C ASP A 435 -5.95 6.66 15.11
N THR A 436 -6.14 7.82 14.49
CA THR A 436 -5.25 8.34 13.46
C THR A 436 -3.92 8.78 14.07
N SER A 437 -2.81 8.17 13.63
CA SER A 437 -1.46 8.60 14.00
C SER A 437 -1.05 9.83 13.20
N PHE A 438 -0.46 10.83 13.88
CA PHE A 438 0.08 12.02 13.22
C PHE A 438 1.23 11.67 12.29
N GLU A 439 2.12 10.76 12.71
CA GLU A 439 3.27 10.30 11.94
C GLU A 439 2.85 9.68 10.60
N ASP A 440 1.77 8.91 10.61
CA ASP A 440 1.26 8.25 9.40
C ASP A 440 0.71 9.25 8.38
N ILE A 441 -0.10 10.23 8.85
CA ILE A 441 -0.68 11.24 7.95
C ILE A 441 0.33 12.30 7.49
N ALA A 442 1.38 12.52 8.27
CA ALA A 442 2.48 13.44 7.93
C ALA A 442 3.50 12.83 6.96
N MET A 443 3.35 11.54 6.62
CA MET A 443 4.27 10.83 5.74
C MET A 443 4.26 11.40 4.33
N ARG A 444 5.43 11.70 3.79
CA ARG A 444 5.61 12.20 2.43
C ARG A 444 5.23 11.15 1.39
N PHE A 445 4.81 11.62 0.22
CA PHE A 445 4.49 10.77 -0.92
C PHE A 445 5.03 11.37 -2.21
N MET A 446 5.43 10.52 -3.15
CA MET A 446 5.81 10.93 -4.50
C MET A 446 4.61 11.04 -5.44
N ASP A 447 3.59 10.24 -5.19
CA ASP A 447 2.36 10.20 -5.96
C ASP A 447 1.20 10.00 -4.98
N ILE A 448 0.27 10.95 -4.92
CA ILE A 448 -0.86 10.92 -3.99
C ILE A 448 -1.74 9.65 -4.11
N ARG A 449 -1.72 8.98 -5.26
CA ARG A 449 -2.43 7.72 -5.49
C ARG A 449 -1.74 6.50 -4.88
N LYS A 450 -0.46 6.64 -4.51
CA LYS A 450 0.39 5.57 -3.97
C LYS A 450 0.82 5.85 -2.54
N ARG A 451 -0.03 6.52 -1.78
CA ARG A 451 0.23 6.76 -0.36
C ARG A 451 0.22 5.45 0.42
N ILE A 452 1.14 5.32 1.37
CA ILE A 452 1.16 4.20 2.32
C ILE A 452 -0.02 4.31 3.27
N TYR A 453 -0.31 5.54 3.72
CA TYR A 453 -1.47 5.85 4.55
C TYR A 453 -2.42 6.80 3.80
N ALA A 454 -3.71 6.56 3.90
CA ALA A 454 -4.76 7.45 3.44
C ALA A 454 -5.67 7.78 4.62
N ALA A 455 -6.07 9.05 4.75
CA ALA A 455 -7.01 9.44 5.78
C ALA A 455 -8.35 8.71 5.59
N PRO A 456 -8.97 8.24 6.69
CA PRO A 456 -10.31 7.67 6.63
C PRO A 456 -11.34 8.68 6.10
N PRO A 457 -12.48 8.23 5.55
CA PRO A 457 -13.55 9.13 5.13
C PRO A 457 -14.05 9.99 6.28
N LEU A 458 -14.22 11.31 6.02
CA LEU A 458 -14.73 12.30 6.97
C LEU A 458 -16.17 12.70 6.66
N GLY A 459 -16.78 13.49 7.54
CA GLY A 459 -18.15 14.03 7.38
C GLY A 459 -19.25 13.14 7.97
N LYS A 460 -18.91 12.09 8.73
CA LYS A 460 -19.89 11.23 9.39
C LYS A 460 -20.43 11.80 10.70
N LYS A 461 -19.55 12.38 11.52
CA LYS A 461 -19.92 12.99 12.81
C LYS A 461 -20.23 14.48 12.66
N ALA A 462 -19.41 15.21 11.91
CA ALA A 462 -19.51 16.64 11.77
C ALA A 462 -19.31 17.12 10.33
N THR A 463 -20.11 18.09 9.90
CA THR A 463 -19.92 18.85 8.65
C THR A 463 -18.83 19.89 8.84
N MET A 464 -17.82 19.90 7.97
CA MET A 464 -16.74 20.90 7.99
C MET A 464 -17.10 22.12 7.13
N VAL A 465 -17.14 23.28 7.76
CA VAL A 465 -17.39 24.58 7.13
C VAL A 465 -16.14 25.43 7.24
N ALA A 466 -15.66 25.98 6.14
CA ALA A 466 -14.52 26.90 6.12
C ALA A 466 -14.96 28.32 5.72
N ILE A 467 -14.60 29.31 6.55
CA ILE A 467 -14.92 30.72 6.34
C ILE A 467 -13.63 31.53 6.36
N PRO A 468 -13.03 31.81 5.18
CA PRO A 468 -11.78 32.55 5.11
C PRO A 468 -11.98 34.04 5.45
N THR A 469 -11.06 34.60 6.25
CA THR A 469 -10.97 36.00 6.58
C THR A 469 -9.74 36.68 5.97
N THR A 470 -9.02 35.95 5.14
CA THR A 470 -7.91 36.43 4.31
C THR A 470 -8.13 36.07 2.86
N SER A 471 -7.59 36.89 1.95
CA SER A 471 -7.65 36.63 0.51
C SER A 471 -6.27 36.14 0.02
N GLY A 472 -5.90 34.92 0.38
CA GLY A 472 -4.55 34.40 0.11
C GLY A 472 -4.48 32.88 -0.01
N THR A 473 -4.58 32.17 1.10
CA THR A 473 -4.19 30.76 1.21
C THR A 473 -5.05 29.77 0.43
N GLY A 474 -6.34 30.10 0.17
CA GLY A 474 -7.26 29.15 -0.45
C GLY A 474 -7.56 27.89 0.38
N SER A 475 -7.20 27.88 1.69
CA SER A 475 -7.37 26.72 2.55
C SER A 475 -8.82 26.22 2.63
N GLU A 476 -9.79 27.10 2.42
CA GLU A 476 -11.23 26.79 2.41
C GLU A 476 -11.64 25.79 1.31
N VAL A 477 -10.82 25.61 0.29
CA VAL A 477 -11.11 24.71 -0.84
C VAL A 477 -10.03 23.65 -1.08
N THR A 478 -9.03 23.58 -0.22
CA THR A 478 -7.86 22.70 -0.42
C THR A 478 -7.85 21.48 0.51
N PRO A 479 -7.20 20.39 0.09
CA PRO A 479 -7.01 19.19 0.89
C PRO A 479 -5.78 19.28 1.82
N PHE A 480 -5.21 20.48 2.00
CA PHE A 480 -3.98 20.69 2.76
C PHE A 480 -4.27 21.19 4.16
N THR A 481 -3.39 20.82 5.10
CA THR A 481 -3.28 21.44 6.42
C THR A 481 -1.82 21.46 6.85
N ILE A 482 -1.37 22.57 7.42
CA ILE A 482 0.02 22.75 7.86
C ILE A 482 0.05 22.78 9.38
N ILE A 483 0.71 21.79 9.98
CA ILE A 483 0.84 21.66 11.43
C ILE A 483 2.32 21.56 11.79
N THR A 484 2.71 22.29 12.82
CA THR A 484 4.07 22.30 13.34
C THR A 484 4.20 21.27 14.46
N ASP A 485 5.19 20.39 14.35
CA ASP A 485 5.66 19.59 15.48
C ASP A 485 6.60 20.47 16.32
N GLU A 486 6.15 20.88 17.48
CA GLU A 486 6.92 21.74 18.38
C GLU A 486 8.18 21.08 18.96
N LYS A 487 8.24 19.76 18.98
CA LYS A 487 9.40 19.01 19.47
C LYS A 487 10.58 19.07 18.50
N THR A 488 10.29 19.02 17.22
CA THR A 488 11.31 19.02 16.15
C THR A 488 11.43 20.37 15.46
N GLY A 489 10.47 21.30 15.66
CA GLY A 489 10.34 22.55 14.94
C GLY A 489 9.97 22.35 13.46
N THR A 490 9.54 21.16 13.07
CA THR A 490 9.25 20.81 11.67
C THR A 490 7.81 21.15 11.33
N LYS A 491 7.60 21.88 10.21
CA LYS A 491 6.28 22.11 9.63
C LYS A 491 5.94 20.99 8.66
N TYR A 492 4.85 20.29 8.94
CA TYR A 492 4.33 19.21 8.09
C TYR A 492 3.16 19.70 7.25
N ALA A 493 3.31 19.65 5.95
CA ALA A 493 2.22 19.88 5.00
C ALA A 493 1.47 18.57 4.78
N ILE A 494 0.46 18.34 5.61
CA ILE A 494 -0.39 17.15 5.53
C ILE A 494 -1.35 17.33 4.36
N THR A 495 -1.42 16.34 3.50
CA THR A 495 -2.21 16.41 2.28
C THR A 495 -3.07 15.17 2.13
N ASP A 496 -4.37 15.31 2.21
CA ASP A 496 -5.31 14.25 1.87
C ASP A 496 -6.63 14.84 1.39
N TYR A 497 -7.17 14.32 0.30
CA TYR A 497 -8.43 14.81 -0.24
C TYR A 497 -9.64 14.64 0.70
N ALA A 498 -9.54 13.79 1.72
CA ALA A 498 -10.55 13.70 2.77
C ALA A 498 -10.64 15.01 3.58
N LEU A 499 -9.55 15.78 3.70
CA LEU A 499 -9.49 17.06 4.42
C LEU A 499 -10.13 18.25 3.68
N THR A 500 -10.58 18.05 2.43
CA THR A 500 -11.31 19.12 1.72
C THR A 500 -12.59 19.44 2.46
N PRO A 501 -12.84 20.70 2.88
CA PRO A 501 -14.07 21.07 3.59
C PRO A 501 -15.34 20.71 2.81
N ASP A 502 -16.41 20.40 3.51
CA ASP A 502 -17.70 20.11 2.88
C ASP A 502 -18.32 21.40 2.28
N MET A 503 -18.14 22.53 2.97
CA MET A 503 -18.69 23.82 2.57
C MET A 503 -17.65 24.93 2.76
N ALA A 504 -17.53 25.81 1.77
CA ALA A 504 -16.74 27.03 1.85
C ALA A 504 -17.67 28.26 1.73
N ILE A 505 -17.46 29.29 2.58
CA ILE A 505 -18.26 30.51 2.60
C ILE A 505 -17.36 31.72 2.34
N ILE A 506 -17.43 32.22 1.12
CA ILE A 506 -16.57 33.32 0.60
C ILE A 506 -17.34 34.61 0.67
N ASP A 507 -17.59 35.11 1.90
CA ASP A 507 -18.30 36.34 2.13
C ASP A 507 -17.32 37.52 2.27
N PRO A 508 -17.32 38.49 1.35
CA PRO A 508 -16.41 39.63 1.38
C PRO A 508 -16.45 40.48 2.67
N GLU A 509 -17.51 40.40 3.46
CA GLU A 509 -17.60 41.12 4.75
C GLU A 509 -16.44 40.74 5.68
N PHE A 510 -15.98 39.50 5.65
CA PHE A 510 -14.90 39.04 6.50
C PHE A 510 -13.50 39.53 6.11
N VAL A 511 -13.34 40.13 4.91
CA VAL A 511 -12.04 40.61 4.40
C VAL A 511 -11.99 42.15 4.23
N LEU A 512 -13.06 42.87 4.53
CA LEU A 512 -13.07 44.31 4.38
C LEU A 512 -12.03 45.01 5.25
N GLY A 513 -11.82 44.50 6.47
CA GLY A 513 -10.88 45.04 7.45
C GLY A 513 -9.43 44.62 7.29
N MET A 514 -9.06 43.85 6.26
CA MET A 514 -7.70 43.36 6.09
C MET A 514 -6.67 44.51 6.02
N PRO A 515 -5.58 44.42 6.83
CA PRO A 515 -4.50 45.40 6.80
C PRO A 515 -3.82 45.48 5.43
N LYS A 516 -3.30 46.68 5.10
CA LYS A 516 -2.66 47.00 3.82
C LYS A 516 -1.54 46.02 3.47
N LYS A 517 -0.60 45.76 4.41
CA LYS A 517 0.53 44.83 4.22
C LYS A 517 0.05 43.40 3.97
N LEU A 518 -0.94 42.95 4.78
CA LEU A 518 -1.49 41.60 4.61
C LEU A 518 -2.18 41.46 3.25
N THR A 519 -2.87 42.49 2.78
CA THR A 519 -3.51 42.51 1.45
C THR A 519 -2.47 42.32 0.32
N ALA A 520 -1.32 43.06 0.41
CA ALA A 520 -0.25 42.92 -0.58
C ALA A 520 0.35 41.53 -0.59
N TRP A 521 0.74 41.01 0.59
CA TRP A 521 1.42 39.71 0.72
C TRP A 521 0.49 38.57 0.30
N SER A 522 -0.74 38.53 0.83
CA SER A 522 -1.68 37.47 0.48
C SER A 522 -2.11 37.53 -0.99
N GLY A 523 -2.22 38.73 -1.58
CA GLY A 523 -2.56 38.84 -3.00
C GLY A 523 -1.45 38.39 -3.93
N LEU A 524 -0.17 38.60 -3.57
CA LEU A 524 0.97 38.06 -4.32
C LEU A 524 1.13 36.54 -4.12
N ASP A 525 0.71 36.04 -2.97
CA ASP A 525 0.57 34.60 -2.73
C ASP A 525 -0.44 33.97 -3.69
N VAL A 526 -1.61 34.58 -3.87
CA VAL A 526 -2.61 34.16 -4.88
C VAL A 526 -2.00 34.13 -6.28
N LEU A 527 -1.20 35.14 -6.64
CA LEU A 527 -0.54 35.15 -7.95
C LEU A 527 0.45 34.00 -8.10
N THR A 528 1.21 33.70 -7.04
CA THR A 528 2.16 32.58 -7.04
C THR A 528 1.42 31.25 -7.15
N HIS A 529 0.34 31.06 -6.38
CA HIS A 529 -0.53 29.89 -6.50
C HIS A 529 -1.04 29.70 -7.93
N ALA A 530 -1.54 30.76 -8.54
CA ALA A 530 -2.06 30.73 -9.90
C ALA A 530 -0.99 30.34 -10.94
N ILE A 531 0.18 30.98 -10.87
CA ILE A 531 1.28 30.74 -11.83
C ILE A 531 1.83 29.32 -11.64
N GLU A 532 2.09 28.88 -10.41
CA GLU A 532 2.62 27.53 -10.16
C GLU A 532 1.61 26.45 -10.49
N ALA A 533 0.33 26.60 -10.14
CA ALA A 533 -0.70 25.64 -10.53
C ALA A 533 -0.84 25.52 -12.06
N TYR A 534 -0.73 26.64 -12.77
CA TYR A 534 -0.78 26.66 -14.22
C TYR A 534 0.40 25.94 -14.87
N THR A 535 1.59 26.08 -14.31
CA THR A 535 2.84 25.52 -14.84
C THR A 535 3.24 24.18 -14.25
N SER A 536 2.51 23.71 -13.23
CA SER A 536 2.75 22.42 -12.59
C SER A 536 2.68 21.25 -13.57
N VAL A 537 3.47 20.21 -13.31
CA VAL A 537 3.39 18.94 -14.05
C VAL A 537 2.07 18.19 -13.84
N TYR A 538 1.29 18.58 -12.83
CA TYR A 538 -0.05 18.06 -12.54
C TYR A 538 -1.17 18.90 -13.14
N SER A 539 -0.87 19.98 -13.82
CA SER A 539 -1.86 20.87 -14.42
C SER A 539 -2.73 20.12 -15.44
N THR A 540 -4.01 20.43 -15.44
CA THR A 540 -5.01 19.86 -16.34
C THR A 540 -5.91 20.96 -16.93
N ASN A 541 -6.67 20.67 -17.97
CA ASN A 541 -7.63 21.61 -18.53
C ASN A 541 -8.64 22.14 -17.50
N PHE A 542 -8.94 21.35 -16.45
CA PHE A 542 -9.82 21.75 -15.35
C PHE A 542 -9.20 22.79 -14.41
N THR A 543 -7.87 22.79 -14.26
CA THR A 543 -7.15 23.71 -13.37
C THR A 543 -6.59 24.94 -14.10
N GLU A 544 -6.27 24.81 -15.39
CA GLU A 544 -5.66 25.88 -16.19
C GLU A 544 -6.52 27.13 -16.30
N GLY A 545 -7.81 26.98 -16.59
CA GLY A 545 -8.74 28.10 -16.69
C GLY A 545 -8.89 28.86 -15.38
N GLN A 546 -8.92 28.16 -14.27
CA GLN A 546 -9.01 28.74 -12.93
C GLN A 546 -7.73 29.50 -12.57
N ALA A 547 -6.56 28.91 -12.82
CA ALA A 547 -5.28 29.55 -12.56
C ALA A 547 -5.12 30.86 -13.38
N LEU A 548 -5.46 30.84 -14.64
CA LEU A 548 -5.43 32.03 -15.50
C LEU A 548 -6.41 33.11 -15.02
N GLU A 549 -7.63 32.75 -14.64
CA GLU A 549 -8.62 33.72 -14.14
C GLU A 549 -8.17 34.31 -12.80
N ALA A 550 -7.62 33.52 -11.89
CA ALA A 550 -7.07 34.02 -10.64
C ALA A 550 -5.95 35.04 -10.89
N ALA A 551 -4.98 34.72 -11.77
CA ALA A 551 -3.93 35.65 -12.16
C ALA A 551 -4.49 36.97 -12.75
N ARG A 552 -5.49 36.90 -13.62
CA ARG A 552 -6.16 38.07 -14.19
C ARG A 552 -6.81 38.95 -13.15
N LEU A 553 -7.50 38.34 -12.18
CA LEU A 553 -8.12 39.08 -11.08
C LEU A 553 -7.07 39.78 -10.22
N VAL A 554 -5.96 39.14 -9.93
CA VAL A 554 -4.86 39.73 -9.17
C VAL A 554 -4.29 40.95 -9.88
N PHE A 555 -3.89 40.83 -11.15
CA PHE A 555 -3.33 41.99 -11.88
C PHE A 555 -4.34 43.14 -12.03
N LYS A 556 -5.63 42.86 -12.06
CA LYS A 556 -6.67 43.88 -12.22
C LYS A 556 -7.06 44.56 -10.91
N TYR A 557 -7.08 43.83 -9.79
CA TYR A 557 -7.72 44.32 -8.58
C TYR A 557 -6.82 44.41 -7.35
N LEU A 558 -5.64 43.77 -7.30
CA LEU A 558 -4.81 43.74 -6.11
C LEU A 558 -4.34 45.12 -5.69
N GLU A 559 -3.84 45.95 -6.62
CA GLU A 559 -3.40 47.33 -6.34
C GLU A 559 -4.55 48.20 -5.81
N LYS A 560 -5.76 48.05 -6.38
CA LYS A 560 -6.94 48.75 -5.88
C LYS A 560 -7.33 48.29 -4.50
N SER A 561 -7.36 46.99 -4.25
CA SER A 561 -7.63 46.41 -2.94
C SER A 561 -6.62 46.86 -1.88
N TYR A 562 -5.34 46.96 -2.27
CA TYR A 562 -4.26 47.47 -1.43
C TYR A 562 -4.39 48.96 -1.12
N SER A 563 -4.67 49.78 -2.13
CA SER A 563 -4.68 51.23 -2.00
C SER A 563 -5.94 51.78 -1.35
N LEU A 564 -7.10 51.23 -1.71
CA LEU A 564 -8.41 51.70 -1.28
C LEU A 564 -8.99 50.94 -0.09
N GLY A 565 -8.55 49.71 0.16
CA GLY A 565 -9.03 48.87 1.26
C GLY A 565 -10.56 48.70 1.24
N ALA A 566 -11.19 48.89 2.39
CA ALA A 566 -12.65 48.77 2.54
C ALA A 566 -13.44 49.78 1.71
N LYS A 567 -12.81 50.84 1.17
CA LYS A 567 -13.48 51.82 0.30
C LYS A 567 -13.84 51.27 -1.06
N ASP A 568 -13.17 50.23 -1.52
CA ASP A 568 -13.50 49.50 -2.76
C ASP A 568 -13.88 48.05 -2.44
N ILE A 569 -15.14 47.86 -2.09
CA ILE A 569 -15.70 46.53 -1.75
C ILE A 569 -15.57 45.59 -2.95
N ASN A 570 -15.73 46.06 -4.19
CA ASN A 570 -15.62 45.24 -5.36
C ASN A 570 -14.18 44.72 -5.54
N ALA A 571 -13.16 45.52 -5.33
CA ALA A 571 -11.78 45.09 -5.38
C ALA A 571 -11.49 44.03 -4.29
N ARG A 572 -11.98 44.23 -3.06
CA ARG A 572 -11.91 43.24 -1.98
C ARG A 572 -12.58 41.92 -2.35
N GLU A 573 -13.82 41.99 -2.86
CA GLU A 573 -14.56 40.81 -3.33
C GLU A 573 -13.83 40.05 -4.42
N LYS A 574 -13.31 40.77 -5.43
CA LYS A 574 -12.59 40.11 -6.54
C LYS A 574 -11.27 39.46 -6.11
N MET A 575 -10.57 40.08 -5.16
CA MET A 575 -9.37 39.44 -4.59
C MET A 575 -9.72 38.23 -3.72
N HIS A 576 -10.85 38.28 -3.01
CA HIS A 576 -11.32 37.11 -2.23
C HIS A 576 -11.68 35.93 -3.14
N TYR A 577 -12.37 36.23 -4.26
CA TYR A 577 -12.65 35.21 -5.28
C TYR A 577 -11.36 34.69 -5.94
N ALA A 578 -10.39 35.55 -6.23
CA ALA A 578 -9.12 35.14 -6.82
C ALA A 578 -8.39 34.13 -5.92
N ALA A 579 -8.41 34.34 -4.60
CA ALA A 579 -7.81 33.40 -3.64
C ALA A 579 -8.46 32.03 -3.69
N THR A 580 -9.79 31.98 -3.64
CA THR A 580 -10.55 30.72 -3.73
C THR A 580 -10.36 30.02 -5.08
N ILE A 581 -10.41 30.77 -6.20
CA ILE A 581 -10.21 30.21 -7.55
C ILE A 581 -8.80 29.65 -7.71
N ALA A 582 -7.76 30.37 -7.22
CA ALA A 582 -6.39 29.83 -7.19
C ALA A 582 -6.30 28.57 -6.30
N GLY A 583 -7.01 28.60 -5.15
CA GLY A 583 -7.14 27.47 -4.23
C GLY A 583 -7.67 26.22 -4.93
N MET A 584 -8.76 26.35 -5.68
CA MET A 584 -9.33 25.23 -6.45
C MET A 584 -8.34 24.71 -7.52
N ALA A 585 -7.57 25.60 -8.15
CA ALA A 585 -6.58 25.21 -9.13
C ALA A 585 -5.45 24.40 -8.48
N PHE A 586 -4.77 24.96 -7.46
CA PHE A 586 -3.61 24.28 -6.89
C PHE A 586 -3.97 23.09 -5.99
N ALA A 587 -5.17 23.03 -5.43
CA ALA A 587 -5.66 21.83 -4.75
C ALA A 587 -5.60 20.58 -5.64
N ASN A 588 -5.74 20.78 -6.95
CA ASN A 588 -5.79 19.71 -7.95
C ASN A 588 -4.57 19.68 -8.91
N ALA A 589 -3.75 20.72 -8.93
CA ALA A 589 -2.53 20.81 -9.72
C ALA A 589 -1.25 20.86 -8.87
N PHE A 590 -1.37 20.99 -7.57
CA PHE A 590 -0.25 21.23 -6.65
C PHE A 590 0.52 22.53 -6.99
N LEU A 591 1.67 22.70 -6.36
CA LEU A 591 2.50 23.89 -6.47
C LEU A 591 3.91 23.52 -6.98
N GLY A 592 4.85 24.43 -6.87
CA GLY A 592 6.19 24.26 -7.42
C GLY A 592 7.32 24.76 -6.51
N LEU A 593 8.44 25.10 -7.12
CA LEU A 593 9.68 25.44 -6.44
C LEU A 593 9.59 26.73 -5.63
N CYS A 594 8.77 27.71 -6.05
CA CYS A 594 8.60 28.97 -5.33
C CYS A 594 8.07 28.71 -3.91
N HIS A 595 7.03 27.92 -3.80
CA HIS A 595 6.47 27.53 -2.50
C HIS A 595 7.44 26.67 -1.69
N SER A 596 8.15 25.71 -2.33
CA SER A 596 9.17 24.92 -1.65
C SER A 596 10.22 25.78 -0.96
N MET A 597 10.70 26.78 -1.66
CA MET A 597 11.68 27.73 -1.14
C MET A 597 11.08 28.68 -0.08
N ALA A 598 9.87 29.17 -0.31
CA ALA A 598 9.19 30.07 0.61
C ALA A 598 8.87 29.43 1.97
N HIS A 599 8.48 28.15 2.00
CA HIS A 599 8.24 27.39 3.22
C HIS A 599 9.47 27.41 4.16
N LYS A 600 10.67 27.32 3.60
CA LYS A 600 11.92 27.26 4.40
C LYS A 600 12.30 28.66 4.94
N LEU A 601 12.06 29.71 4.17
CA LEU A 601 12.22 31.09 4.66
C LEU A 601 11.24 31.40 5.80
N GLY A 602 10.01 30.95 5.68
CA GLY A 602 9.01 31.10 6.74
C GLY A 602 9.38 30.32 8.02
N ALA A 603 9.84 29.09 7.87
CA ALA A 603 10.22 28.23 9.00
C ALA A 603 11.47 28.73 9.73
N MET A 604 12.48 29.23 8.99
CA MET A 604 13.79 29.56 9.54
C MET A 604 13.92 31.04 9.98
N TYR A 605 13.30 31.96 9.21
CA TYR A 605 13.44 33.40 9.43
C TYR A 605 12.13 34.12 9.71
N HIS A 606 11.04 33.37 9.89
CA HIS A 606 9.71 33.92 10.13
C HIS A 606 9.25 34.93 9.08
N VAL A 607 9.72 34.80 7.83
CA VAL A 607 9.23 35.62 6.71
C VAL A 607 7.77 35.28 6.45
N PRO A 608 6.85 36.25 6.42
CA PRO A 608 5.47 35.99 6.08
C PRO A 608 5.33 35.26 4.74
N HIS A 609 4.53 34.20 4.70
CA HIS A 609 4.48 33.24 3.58
C HIS A 609 4.31 33.91 2.21
N GLY A 610 3.29 34.77 2.05
CA GLY A 610 3.06 35.46 0.79
C GLY A 610 4.15 36.47 0.41
N LEU A 611 4.85 37.04 1.40
CA LEU A 611 6.02 37.88 1.15
C LEU A 611 7.21 37.05 0.65
N ALA A 612 7.46 35.89 1.25
CA ALA A 612 8.50 34.97 0.80
C ALA A 612 8.26 34.54 -0.66
N ASN A 613 7.05 34.18 -0.99
CA ASN A 613 6.66 33.86 -2.37
C ASN A 613 6.88 35.04 -3.31
N ALA A 614 6.47 36.25 -2.91
CA ALA A 614 6.65 37.46 -3.72
C ALA A 614 8.13 37.76 -4.02
N LEU A 615 9.03 37.52 -3.06
CA LEU A 615 10.47 37.73 -3.21
C LEU A 615 11.15 36.71 -4.13
N LEU A 616 10.61 35.50 -4.23
CA LEU A 616 11.17 34.39 -4.98
C LEU A 616 10.60 34.23 -6.39
N LEU A 617 9.34 34.59 -6.60
CA LEU A 617 8.55 34.24 -7.78
C LEU A 617 9.25 34.56 -9.12
N THR A 618 9.79 35.77 -9.29
CA THR A 618 10.42 36.19 -10.54
C THR A 618 11.68 35.40 -10.85
N TYR A 619 12.46 35.04 -9.85
CA TYR A 619 13.66 34.19 -10.00
C TYR A 619 13.29 32.76 -10.38
N VAL A 620 12.21 32.21 -9.81
CA VAL A 620 11.72 30.88 -10.15
C VAL A 620 11.14 30.86 -11.57
N ILE A 621 10.45 31.91 -12.00
CA ILE A 621 9.99 32.04 -13.39
C ILE A 621 11.17 32.01 -14.36
N GLU A 622 12.22 32.84 -14.12
CA GLU A 622 13.44 32.83 -14.93
C GLU A 622 14.08 31.46 -14.98
N PHE A 623 14.25 30.81 -13.82
CA PHE A 623 14.81 29.46 -13.72
C PHE A 623 14.04 28.41 -14.52
N ASN A 624 12.72 28.44 -14.44
CA ASN A 624 11.87 27.48 -15.14
C ASN A 624 11.77 27.74 -16.64
N ALA A 625 11.94 28.98 -17.09
CA ALA A 625 11.73 29.41 -18.48
C ALA A 625 12.88 28.99 -19.39
N THR A 626 13.09 27.70 -19.56
CA THR A 626 14.12 27.14 -20.44
C THR A 626 13.56 26.01 -21.29
N ASP A 627 14.05 25.84 -22.49
CA ASP A 627 13.80 24.69 -23.37
C ASP A 627 14.80 23.55 -23.14
N LYS A 628 15.88 23.79 -22.38
CA LYS A 628 16.98 22.84 -22.11
C LYS A 628 17.22 22.64 -20.60
N PRO A 629 16.25 22.16 -19.84
CA PRO A 629 16.43 21.97 -18.41
C PRO A 629 17.47 20.88 -18.12
N THR A 630 18.22 21.05 -17.02
CA THR A 630 19.16 20.04 -16.53
C THR A 630 18.46 18.70 -16.24
N LYS A 631 17.28 18.78 -15.63
CA LYS A 631 16.38 17.65 -15.41
C LYS A 631 14.94 18.06 -15.73
N GLN A 632 14.16 17.13 -16.23
CA GLN A 632 12.70 17.29 -16.32
C GLN A 632 12.02 16.83 -15.04
N GLY A 633 10.77 17.19 -14.85
CA GLY A 633 9.94 16.66 -13.76
C GLY A 633 9.85 15.13 -13.79
N LEU A 634 9.66 14.54 -12.63
CA LEU A 634 9.62 13.08 -12.45
C LEU A 634 8.33 12.44 -13.00
N PHE A 635 7.30 13.24 -13.25
CA PHE A 635 5.98 12.73 -13.57
C PHE A 635 5.77 12.48 -15.07
N PRO A 636 5.14 11.34 -15.41
CA PRO A 636 5.05 10.86 -16.78
C PRO A 636 4.26 11.74 -17.74
N GLN A 637 3.24 12.45 -17.26
CA GLN A 637 2.41 13.30 -18.11
C GLN A 637 3.12 14.53 -18.64
N TYR A 638 4.23 14.92 -18.00
CA TYR A 638 5.04 16.05 -18.49
C TYR A 638 5.96 15.55 -19.59
N LYS A 639 5.55 15.71 -20.84
CA LYS A 639 6.21 15.12 -22.02
C LYS A 639 7.60 15.70 -22.28
N TYR A 640 7.76 17.02 -22.03
CA TYR A 640 9.00 17.76 -22.15
C TYR A 640 8.83 19.18 -21.56
N PRO A 641 9.86 20.01 -21.43
CA PRO A 641 9.77 21.33 -20.81
C PRO A 641 8.93 22.30 -21.65
N PHE A 642 7.65 22.39 -21.31
CA PHE A 642 6.71 23.32 -21.94
C PHE A 642 6.58 24.65 -21.22
N VAL A 643 7.21 24.80 -20.09
CA VAL A 643 6.90 25.85 -19.14
C VAL A 643 7.12 27.25 -19.71
N LYS A 644 8.16 27.45 -20.55
CA LYS A 644 8.38 28.71 -21.28
C LYS A 644 7.14 29.11 -22.11
N GLY A 645 6.58 28.16 -22.86
CA GLY A 645 5.36 28.38 -23.64
C GLY A 645 4.13 28.62 -22.76
N ARG A 646 4.10 28.03 -21.56
CA ARG A 646 2.99 28.27 -20.61
C ARG A 646 3.07 29.67 -20.01
N TYR A 647 4.24 30.17 -19.66
CA TYR A 647 4.42 31.56 -19.24
C TYR A 647 4.05 32.55 -20.37
N ALA A 648 4.42 32.23 -21.60
CA ALA A 648 4.01 33.04 -22.75
C ALA A 648 2.49 33.11 -22.91
N LYS A 649 1.78 31.99 -22.72
CA LYS A 649 0.31 31.95 -22.74
C LYS A 649 -0.35 32.74 -21.62
N ILE A 650 0.26 32.86 -20.44
CA ILE A 650 -0.24 33.74 -19.38
C ILE A 650 -0.23 35.20 -19.90
N VAL A 651 0.84 35.63 -20.56
CA VAL A 651 0.92 36.98 -21.11
C VAL A 651 -0.10 37.21 -22.21
N ASP A 652 -0.28 36.25 -23.12
CA ASP A 652 -1.31 36.34 -24.16
C ASP A 652 -2.74 36.45 -23.57
N PHE A 653 -3.00 35.72 -22.49
CA PHE A 653 -4.29 35.80 -21.79
C PHE A 653 -4.49 37.14 -21.07
N LEU A 654 -3.45 37.64 -20.39
CA LEU A 654 -3.53 38.91 -19.65
C LEU A 654 -3.53 40.13 -20.56
N LEU A 655 -2.82 40.05 -21.69
CA LEU A 655 -2.63 41.12 -22.68
C LEU A 655 -2.99 40.60 -24.08
N PRO A 656 -4.27 40.42 -24.43
CA PRO A 656 -4.68 39.81 -25.71
C PRO A 656 -4.20 40.54 -26.96
N HIS A 657 -3.84 41.83 -26.82
CA HIS A 657 -3.39 42.71 -27.92
C HIS A 657 -1.90 43.08 -27.73
N ASN A 658 -1.09 42.23 -27.11
CA ASN A 658 0.34 42.48 -27.03
C ASN A 658 0.99 42.39 -28.41
N ASN A 659 2.06 43.17 -28.66
CA ASN A 659 2.77 43.22 -29.93
C ASN A 659 4.00 42.28 -29.96
N LEU A 660 4.05 41.25 -29.10
CA LEU A 660 5.22 40.36 -28.94
C LEU A 660 5.20 39.17 -29.91
N GLY A 661 4.13 39.02 -30.72
CA GLY A 661 4.01 37.92 -31.67
C GLY A 661 4.16 36.54 -31.03
N ASP A 662 4.95 35.68 -31.64
CA ASP A 662 5.24 34.31 -31.14
C ASP A 662 6.51 34.22 -30.30
N ASP A 663 7.16 35.33 -30.00
CA ASP A 663 8.39 35.38 -29.21
C ASP A 663 8.10 35.03 -27.73
N LYS A 664 8.43 33.80 -27.37
CA LYS A 664 8.19 33.27 -26.02
C LYS A 664 9.13 33.91 -24.98
N ASP A 665 10.37 34.22 -25.38
CA ASP A 665 11.37 34.81 -24.48
C ASP A 665 10.97 36.24 -24.14
N ALA A 666 10.57 37.03 -25.12
CA ALA A 666 10.02 38.38 -24.89
C ALA A 666 8.75 38.36 -24.02
N LYS A 667 7.90 37.35 -24.17
CA LYS A 667 6.71 37.19 -23.30
C LYS A 667 7.09 36.82 -21.86
N VAL A 668 8.09 35.97 -21.66
CA VAL A 668 8.58 35.64 -20.29
C VAL A 668 9.17 36.89 -19.62
N GLU A 669 9.97 37.67 -20.36
CA GLU A 669 10.48 38.96 -19.86
C GLU A 669 9.33 39.89 -19.48
N LYS A 670 8.29 39.97 -20.32
CA LYS A 670 7.10 40.80 -20.04
C LYS A 670 6.35 40.34 -18.80
N LEU A 671 6.24 39.04 -18.55
CA LEU A 671 5.62 38.52 -17.33
C LEU A 671 6.42 38.92 -16.08
N ILE A 672 7.73 38.78 -16.13
CA ILE A 672 8.65 39.18 -15.06
C ILE A 672 8.54 40.69 -14.79
N GLU A 673 8.53 41.51 -15.85
CA GLU A 673 8.32 42.97 -15.76
C GLU A 673 6.98 43.29 -15.07
N MET A 674 5.87 42.71 -15.52
CA MET A 674 4.54 42.93 -14.94
C MET A 674 4.49 42.59 -13.43
N ILE A 675 5.11 41.49 -13.03
CA ILE A 675 5.14 41.08 -11.63
C ILE A 675 6.03 42.05 -10.82
N THR A 676 7.19 42.42 -11.37
CA THR A 676 8.12 43.36 -10.71
C THR A 676 7.45 44.75 -10.51
N ASP A 677 6.78 45.25 -11.52
CA ASP A 677 6.01 46.51 -11.42
C ASP A 677 4.90 46.44 -10.37
N LEU A 678 4.18 45.30 -10.33
CA LEU A 678 3.15 45.09 -9.32
C LEU A 678 3.76 45.06 -7.91
N LYS A 679 4.87 44.38 -7.70
CA LYS A 679 5.61 44.35 -6.42
C LYS A 679 6.02 45.77 -5.99
N ASN A 680 6.54 46.57 -6.90
CA ASN A 680 6.94 47.97 -6.61
C ASN A 680 5.75 48.82 -6.19
N ARG A 681 4.57 48.70 -6.83
CA ARG A 681 3.35 49.42 -6.47
C ARG A 681 2.72 48.98 -5.15
N LEU A 682 3.11 47.80 -4.66
CA LEU A 682 2.63 47.20 -3.39
C LEU A 682 3.62 47.37 -2.24
N ASP A 683 4.65 48.18 -2.41
CA ASP A 683 5.72 48.43 -1.42
C ASP A 683 6.39 47.14 -0.91
N ILE A 684 6.61 46.17 -1.78
CA ILE A 684 7.31 44.91 -1.46
C ILE A 684 8.82 45.18 -1.46
N PRO A 685 9.56 44.71 -0.42
CA PRO A 685 11.02 44.79 -0.42
C PRO A 685 11.63 44.17 -1.67
N LYS A 686 12.74 44.68 -2.16
CA LYS A 686 13.40 44.21 -3.38
C LYS A 686 14.16 42.90 -3.16
N SER A 687 14.53 42.59 -1.91
CA SER A 687 15.37 41.45 -1.58
C SER A 687 15.13 40.92 -0.15
N LEU A 688 15.62 39.75 0.15
CA LEU A 688 15.63 39.19 1.52
C LEU A 688 16.57 40.01 2.44
N LYS A 689 17.64 40.60 1.88
CA LYS A 689 18.55 41.51 2.60
C LYS A 689 17.84 42.81 3.00
N GLU A 690 17.09 43.42 2.08
CA GLU A 690 16.28 44.62 2.36
C GLU A 690 15.18 44.35 3.37
N TYR A 691 14.58 43.15 3.36
CA TYR A 691 13.63 42.73 4.38
C TYR A 691 14.24 42.66 5.78
N GLY A 692 15.56 42.40 5.88
CA GLY A 692 16.31 42.46 7.15
C GLY A 692 16.85 41.11 7.63
N ILE A 693 16.97 40.10 6.80
CA ILE A 693 17.65 38.83 7.17
C ILE A 693 19.18 39.11 7.25
N PRO A 694 19.82 38.80 8.39
CA PRO A 694 21.29 39.03 8.53
C PRO A 694 22.11 38.17 7.57
N GLU A 695 23.07 38.79 6.86
CA GLU A 695 23.83 38.12 5.81
C GLU A 695 24.60 36.89 6.30
N LYS A 696 25.27 37.01 7.43
CA LYS A 696 26.04 35.90 8.00
C LYS A 696 25.11 34.71 8.32
N GLU A 697 24.01 34.96 8.99
CA GLU A 697 23.04 33.91 9.36
C GLU A 697 22.43 33.23 8.13
N PHE A 698 22.12 34.03 7.08
CA PHE A 698 21.61 33.50 5.84
C PHE A 698 22.65 32.60 5.13
N LEU A 699 23.91 33.05 5.03
CA LEU A 699 24.94 32.25 4.36
C LEU A 699 25.32 30.99 5.15
N ASP A 700 25.35 31.05 6.47
CA ASP A 700 25.63 29.91 7.33
C ASP A 700 24.52 28.79 7.18
N ASN A 701 23.30 29.20 6.89
CA ASN A 701 22.16 28.26 6.74
C ASN A 701 21.81 27.92 5.27
N LEU A 702 22.48 28.47 4.29
CA LEU A 702 22.09 28.41 2.88
C LEU A 702 22.08 26.99 2.32
N ASP A 703 23.04 26.14 2.69
CA ASP A 703 23.08 24.74 2.27
C ASP A 703 21.88 23.97 2.82
N LYS A 704 21.59 24.13 4.11
CA LYS A 704 20.45 23.50 4.78
C LYS A 704 19.11 23.99 4.19
N LEU A 705 18.97 25.27 3.91
CA LEU A 705 17.79 25.83 3.22
C LEU A 705 17.57 25.16 1.87
N SER A 706 18.64 25.01 1.09
CA SER A 706 18.59 24.46 -0.27
C SER A 706 18.23 22.97 -0.26
N GLU A 707 18.80 22.19 0.64
CA GLU A 707 18.49 20.76 0.83
C GLU A 707 17.04 20.57 1.28
N LEU A 708 16.59 21.35 2.26
CA LEU A 708 15.20 21.28 2.74
C LEU A 708 14.18 21.70 1.67
N ALA A 709 14.50 22.70 0.82
CA ALA A 709 13.64 23.11 -0.28
C ALA A 709 13.60 22.05 -1.39
N PHE A 710 14.75 21.44 -1.70
CA PHE A 710 14.80 20.31 -2.64
C PHE A 710 13.87 19.17 -2.19
N ASP A 711 13.82 18.92 -0.91
CA ASP A 711 13.12 17.82 -0.26
C ASP A 711 11.64 18.15 0.04
N ASP A 712 11.19 19.35 -0.28
CA ASP A 712 9.82 19.79 -0.05
C ASP A 712 8.83 19.09 -1.00
N GLN A 713 7.59 18.83 -0.50
CA GLN A 713 6.54 18.15 -1.27
C GLN A 713 6.20 18.89 -2.58
N CYS A 714 6.27 20.22 -2.60
CA CYS A 714 5.94 21.03 -3.76
C CYS A 714 6.98 20.95 -4.88
N THR A 715 8.24 20.67 -4.57
CA THR A 715 9.32 20.56 -5.57
C THR A 715 9.04 19.54 -6.64
N GLY A 716 8.36 18.45 -6.29
CA GLY A 716 7.95 17.41 -7.24
C GLY A 716 6.95 17.89 -8.30
N GLY A 717 6.18 18.94 -8.03
CA GLY A 717 5.23 19.55 -8.97
C GLY A 717 5.87 20.52 -9.97
N ASN A 718 7.12 20.95 -9.71
CA ASN A 718 7.78 21.94 -10.54
C ASN A 718 8.15 21.38 -11.91
N ALA A 719 7.93 22.17 -12.95
CA ALA A 719 8.16 21.75 -14.35
C ALA A 719 9.63 21.42 -14.64
N ARG A 720 10.56 22.22 -14.14
CA ARG A 720 11.99 21.95 -14.15
C ARG A 720 12.40 21.36 -12.81
N TYR A 721 12.88 20.12 -12.78
CA TYR A 721 13.36 19.51 -11.55
C TYR A 721 14.72 20.11 -11.17
N PRO A 722 14.85 20.80 -10.02
CA PRO A 722 16.06 21.53 -9.68
C PRO A 722 17.16 20.60 -9.18
N LEU A 723 18.43 21.06 -9.29
CA LEU A 723 19.53 20.58 -8.48
C LEU A 723 19.61 21.43 -7.19
N ILE A 724 20.16 20.86 -6.11
CA ILE A 724 20.36 21.60 -4.84
C ILE A 724 21.21 22.85 -5.08
N SER A 725 22.24 22.76 -5.92
CA SER A 725 23.08 23.91 -6.31
C SER A 725 22.31 25.02 -7.03
N GLU A 726 21.33 24.65 -7.88
CA GLU A 726 20.47 25.62 -8.57
C GLU A 726 19.54 26.35 -7.59
N ILE A 727 18.99 25.63 -6.60
CA ILE A 727 18.19 26.23 -5.52
C ILE A 727 19.04 27.21 -4.69
N LYS A 728 20.28 26.83 -4.41
CA LYS A 728 21.24 27.70 -3.71
C LYS A 728 21.48 29.01 -4.47
N ASP A 729 21.67 28.93 -5.76
CA ASP A 729 21.85 30.10 -6.62
C ASP A 729 20.60 31.00 -6.65
N LEU A 730 19.42 30.41 -6.68
CA LEU A 730 18.14 31.15 -6.61
C LEU A 730 17.99 31.90 -5.28
N TYR A 731 18.33 31.28 -4.17
CA TYR A 731 18.33 31.92 -2.86
C TYR A 731 19.33 33.09 -2.78
N LEU A 732 20.52 32.92 -3.32
CA LEU A 732 21.52 34.00 -3.38
C LEU A 732 21.06 35.18 -4.21
N LYS A 733 20.51 34.96 -5.41
CA LYS A 733 19.90 35.97 -6.25
C LYS A 733 18.81 36.76 -5.53
N ALA A 734 17.91 36.03 -4.89
CA ALA A 734 16.78 36.64 -4.12
C ALA A 734 17.29 37.39 -2.87
N TYR A 735 18.37 36.92 -2.25
CA TYR A 735 18.98 37.57 -1.09
C TYR A 735 19.58 38.93 -1.44
N TYR A 736 20.38 38.99 -2.51
CA TYR A 736 21.03 40.22 -2.94
C TYR A 736 20.14 41.11 -3.80
N GLY A 737 18.98 40.64 -4.26
CA GLY A 737 18.09 41.40 -5.13
C GLY A 737 18.68 41.64 -6.54
N GLU A 738 19.36 40.63 -7.07
CA GLU A 738 19.91 40.70 -8.42
C GLU A 738 18.81 40.94 -9.44
N PRO A 739 19.02 41.81 -10.44
CA PRO A 739 18.02 42.02 -11.49
C PRO A 739 17.74 40.72 -12.24
N VAL A 740 16.48 40.34 -12.32
CA VAL A 740 16.05 39.18 -13.12
C VAL A 740 16.04 39.57 -14.58
N LYS A 741 16.88 38.93 -15.38
CA LYS A 741 16.93 39.10 -16.84
C LYS A 741 16.84 37.72 -17.47
N HIS A 742 15.71 37.46 -18.11
CA HIS A 742 15.57 36.24 -18.88
C HIS A 742 16.60 36.20 -20.01
N LYS A 743 17.40 35.16 -20.05
CA LYS A 743 18.36 34.92 -21.15
C LYS A 743 17.72 33.83 -22.04
N ALA A 744 17.59 34.11 -23.33
CA ALA A 744 17.24 33.09 -24.29
C ALA A 744 18.26 31.93 -24.27
N ASP A 745 17.80 30.70 -24.43
CA ASP A 745 18.61 29.48 -24.39
C ASP A 745 19.68 29.37 -25.48
#